data_2437f08a1117a21f082062949693344b
#
_entry.id   2437f08a1117a21f082062949693344b
#
_cell.length_a   1.000
_cell.length_b   1.000
_cell.length_c   1.000
_cell.angle_alpha   90.00
_cell.angle_beta   90.00
_cell.angle_gamma   90.00
#
_symmetry.space_group_name_H-M   'P 1'
#
loop_
_entity.id
_entity.type
_entity.pdbx_description
1 polymer ?
#
loop_
_entity_poly.entity_id
_entity_poly.type
_entity_poly.pdbx_seq_one_letter_code
_entity_poly.pdbx_strand_id
1 'polypeptide(L)'
;MIIPSFSFAQISGLNGWNIFIDPGHSQTDNMGVNGYSEAEEVLRVGLHLQDILLNQTDIDTAYISRTNDQQQVSLYQRTNQANSLGASWYHSIHSNAGASDHNNTLLLWGQLYNGNPDPPVGGEEMSNYMIDVLTRTMRIPTIGSWGDCSFYTWSTYCEDSGGPYLYVNRNTNMPSELSEEGHHTNPPQNQLYMNEEYKRMLAYSFYWSILEYHEIDRPYVGICAGIVSDVESGQSINGANIDIGGMTYTTDTYESLFNIYSNDPNELRNGYYFFEGLPDTTLDIIVSADHYYSDTTSVSILDTFITFHDVELLSSLPSTIVETIPVQGDSLFPAWQDIIINFSRPIDVSTIDSAIIFNPSVNYNPQWSDNNKRLTLTPDSLEFETWYSLSILDSSIRDVYGHIFDGDADSTAGGEFELNFKTGPPDMEAPYIVKVYPENIAQHIELSPIINMQFNEVVGPDSILEDLFYLERFLDHSYVEGITEHYIVNTQSVFNFFPNEQLFPNETYVTRLSPGLEDEFHNEMNSAHSFSFQTGSVDFDNMLIDNFESNMTSNWWSPEMSGSTTGIIPDSTSMSVDNVIVNHVTNSTKSMKINYGWDVNTDSWLIREYLSGGAPRNVQFTKDHLLQVYIFGDDSRSKFRFCVDDNVPNSSAGNHEVSPWIIIDWIGWKLVNWDMVNDGTGTWIGDGNLDGNLRIDSFQLTYGENNSQFGTLYF
;
A
#
# COMPACT_ATOMS: atom_id res chain seq x y z
N MET A 1 -32.54 13.40 12.79
CA MET A 1 -33.74 12.53 12.63
C MET A 1 -34.05 11.95 14.01
N ILE A 2 -35.30 12.06 14.51
CA ILE A 2 -35.66 11.45 15.82
C ILE A 2 -35.89 9.97 15.50
N ILE A 3 -34.88 9.13 15.79
CA ILE A 3 -35.08 7.69 15.78
C ILE A 3 -36.06 7.39 16.92
N PRO A 4 -37.20 6.71 16.68
CA PRO A 4 -38.03 6.27 17.78
C PRO A 4 -37.18 5.32 18.65
N SER A 5 -36.98 5.68 19.92
CA SER A 5 -36.36 4.77 20.90
C SER A 5 -37.34 3.59 21.06
N PHE A 6 -37.03 2.47 20.44
CA PHE A 6 -37.68 1.21 20.78
C PHE A 6 -37.26 0.89 22.22
N SER A 7 -38.21 0.90 23.15
CA SER A 7 -38.01 0.43 24.50
C SER A 7 -38.05 -1.10 24.45
N PHE A 8 -36.90 -1.72 24.27
CA PHE A 8 -36.77 -3.16 24.47
C PHE A 8 -37.00 -3.49 25.95
N ALA A 9 -37.59 -4.64 26.23
CA ALA A 9 -37.59 -5.16 27.59
C ALA A 9 -36.15 -5.37 28.03
N GLN A 10 -35.78 -4.81 29.19
CA GLN A 10 -34.43 -4.95 29.73
C GLN A 10 -34.07 -6.44 29.89
N ILE A 11 -32.95 -6.85 29.30
CA ILE A 11 -32.42 -8.21 29.42
C ILE A 11 -31.99 -8.42 30.89
N SER A 12 -32.42 -9.51 31.50
CA SER A 12 -32.04 -9.86 32.87
C SER A 12 -31.10 -11.03 32.92
N GLY A 13 -30.25 -11.07 33.96
CA GLY A 13 -29.28 -12.15 34.21
C GLY A 13 -27.86 -11.63 34.44
N LEU A 14 -27.60 -10.33 34.24
CA LEU A 14 -26.32 -9.69 34.59
C LEU A 14 -26.31 -9.00 35.92
N ASN A 15 -27.41 -9.04 36.69
CA ASN A 15 -27.46 -8.50 38.03
C ASN A 15 -26.38 -9.15 38.94
N GLY A 16 -25.60 -8.35 39.65
CA GLY A 16 -24.45 -8.81 40.46
C GLY A 16 -23.15 -8.88 39.68
N TRP A 17 -23.13 -8.49 38.37
CA TRP A 17 -21.95 -8.45 37.54
C TRP A 17 -21.67 -7.03 37.03
N ASN A 18 -20.41 -6.73 36.80
CA ASN A 18 -19.99 -5.45 36.25
C ASN A 18 -18.76 -5.63 35.35
N ILE A 19 -18.53 -4.71 34.46
CA ILE A 19 -17.42 -4.75 33.52
C ILE A 19 -16.62 -3.44 33.53
N PHE A 20 -15.32 -3.52 33.33
CA PHE A 20 -14.46 -2.39 33.05
C PHE A 20 -14.08 -2.43 31.56
N ILE A 21 -14.61 -1.50 30.80
CA ILE A 21 -14.33 -1.32 29.37
C ILE A 21 -13.13 -0.39 29.26
N ASP A 22 -12.11 -0.84 28.52
CA ASP A 22 -10.87 -0.11 28.35
C ASP A 22 -10.59 0.18 26.87
N PRO A 23 -11.16 1.26 26.30
CA PRO A 23 -10.75 1.73 24.97
C PRO A 23 -9.28 2.07 24.96
N GLY A 24 -8.50 1.34 24.14
CA GLY A 24 -7.06 1.47 24.05
C GLY A 24 -6.60 2.89 23.71
N HIS A 25 -5.31 3.14 23.89
CA HIS A 25 -4.67 4.41 23.51
C HIS A 25 -5.33 5.69 24.05
N SER A 26 -5.01 6.82 23.48
CA SER A 26 -5.63 8.11 23.76
C SER A 26 -5.23 9.14 22.71
N GLN A 27 -6.02 10.19 22.57
CA GLN A 27 -5.80 11.25 21.59
C GLN A 27 -5.78 10.71 20.15
N THR A 28 -4.71 10.98 19.42
CA THR A 28 -4.49 10.57 18.02
C THR A 28 -3.45 9.45 17.91
N ASP A 29 -3.30 8.65 18.99
CA ASP A 29 -2.36 7.55 18.96
C ASP A 29 -2.80 6.50 17.94
N ASN A 30 -1.84 5.92 17.23
CA ASN A 30 -2.03 4.96 16.16
C ASN A 30 -2.96 5.50 15.06
N MET A 31 -2.43 6.46 14.32
CA MET A 31 -3.14 7.06 13.19
C MET A 31 -3.28 6.04 12.06
N GLY A 32 -4.51 5.84 11.61
CA GLY A 32 -4.79 5.01 10.44
C GLY A 32 -4.48 5.72 9.12
N VAL A 33 -4.45 4.95 8.05
CA VAL A 33 -4.00 5.40 6.72
C VAL A 33 -4.84 6.54 6.13
N ASN A 34 -6.12 6.64 6.51
CA ASN A 34 -7.00 7.73 6.09
C ASN A 34 -7.09 8.87 7.13
N GLY A 35 -6.15 8.93 8.08
CA GLY A 35 -6.11 9.96 9.10
C GLY A 35 -7.12 9.77 10.24
N TYR A 36 -7.73 8.59 10.39
CA TYR A 36 -8.61 8.24 11.50
C TYR A 36 -7.90 7.31 12.46
N SER A 37 -7.75 7.73 13.74
CA SER A 37 -6.93 7.01 14.70
C SER A 37 -7.63 5.81 15.33
N GLU A 38 -6.85 4.78 15.69
CA GLU A 38 -7.32 3.70 16.56
C GLU A 38 -7.91 4.24 17.87
N ALA A 39 -7.23 5.22 18.48
CA ALA A 39 -7.69 5.79 19.75
C ALA A 39 -9.12 6.36 19.69
N GLU A 40 -9.50 6.99 18.57
CA GLU A 40 -10.87 7.52 18.37
C GLU A 40 -11.86 6.38 18.09
N GLU A 41 -11.50 5.46 17.24
CA GLU A 41 -12.31 4.31 16.86
C GLU A 41 -12.73 3.50 18.09
N VAL A 42 -11.76 2.96 18.86
CA VAL A 42 -12.04 2.10 20.02
C VAL A 42 -12.74 2.84 21.16
N LEU A 43 -12.54 4.18 21.27
CA LEU A 43 -13.32 4.98 22.21
C LEU A 43 -14.81 4.94 21.87
N ARG A 44 -15.18 5.09 20.60
CA ARG A 44 -16.58 5.09 20.16
C ARG A 44 -17.21 3.71 20.33
N VAL A 45 -16.48 2.65 19.99
CA VAL A 45 -16.95 1.28 20.26
C VAL A 45 -17.19 1.05 21.76
N GLY A 46 -16.24 1.45 22.60
CA GLY A 46 -16.38 1.33 24.06
C GLY A 46 -17.54 2.13 24.64
N LEU A 47 -17.81 3.35 24.15
CA LEU A 47 -18.95 4.17 24.59
C LEU A 47 -20.28 3.55 24.15
N HIS A 48 -20.37 3.01 22.91
CA HIS A 48 -21.56 2.27 22.48
C HIS A 48 -21.80 1.01 23.29
N LEU A 49 -20.74 0.23 23.59
CA LEU A 49 -20.86 -0.96 24.43
C LEU A 49 -21.35 -0.59 25.84
N GLN A 50 -20.81 0.47 26.43
CA GLN A 50 -21.26 0.97 27.72
C GLN A 50 -22.74 1.36 27.69
N ASP A 51 -23.16 2.11 26.68
CA ASP A 51 -24.56 2.55 26.54
C ASP A 51 -25.52 1.37 26.36
N ILE A 52 -25.17 0.40 25.52
CA ILE A 52 -25.98 -0.81 25.29
C ILE A 52 -26.12 -1.60 26.60
N LEU A 53 -25.03 -1.88 27.31
CA LEU A 53 -25.06 -2.65 28.55
C LEU A 53 -25.91 -1.96 29.62
N LEU A 54 -25.73 -0.67 29.84
CA LEU A 54 -26.46 0.09 30.88
C LEU A 54 -27.94 0.27 30.56
N ASN A 55 -28.32 0.40 29.31
CA ASN A 55 -29.70 0.69 28.91
C ASN A 55 -30.51 -0.55 28.54
N GLN A 56 -29.86 -1.64 28.09
CA GLN A 56 -30.56 -2.83 27.61
C GLN A 56 -30.47 -4.02 28.54
N THR A 57 -29.67 -3.96 29.64
CA THR A 57 -29.53 -5.08 30.59
C THR A 57 -29.69 -4.65 32.05
N ASP A 58 -29.76 -5.63 32.96
CA ASP A 58 -29.76 -5.43 34.39
C ASP A 58 -28.36 -5.50 35.04
N ILE A 59 -27.30 -5.24 34.25
CA ILE A 59 -25.92 -5.17 34.74
C ILE A 59 -25.79 -4.13 35.84
N ASP A 60 -25.00 -4.44 36.90
CA ASP A 60 -24.83 -3.49 38.02
C ASP A 60 -24.19 -2.19 37.53
N THR A 61 -23.18 -2.25 36.69
CA THR A 61 -22.56 -1.11 36.05
C THR A 61 -21.56 -1.52 34.96
N ALA A 62 -21.31 -0.63 34.00
CA ALA A 62 -20.26 -0.72 33.00
C ALA A 62 -19.33 0.49 33.16
N TYR A 63 -18.17 0.26 33.76
CA TYR A 63 -17.12 1.28 33.90
C TYR A 63 -16.41 1.48 32.58
N ILE A 64 -15.80 2.65 32.38
CA ILE A 64 -14.98 2.93 31.20
C ILE A 64 -13.73 3.73 31.58
N SER A 65 -12.57 3.41 31.00
CA SER A 65 -11.28 4.02 31.35
C SER A 65 -11.16 5.49 30.94
N ARG A 66 -11.78 5.87 29.83
CA ARG A 66 -11.83 7.25 29.30
C ARG A 66 -13.13 7.50 28.55
N THR A 67 -13.58 8.75 28.52
CA THR A 67 -14.86 9.17 27.91
C THR A 67 -14.70 10.21 26.81
N ASN A 68 -13.47 10.63 26.52
CA ASN A 68 -13.15 11.55 25.43
C ASN A 68 -11.69 11.36 24.98
N ASP A 69 -11.35 11.92 23.81
CA ASP A 69 -10.04 11.74 23.19
C ASP A 69 -8.91 12.50 23.89
N GLN A 70 -9.24 13.53 24.65
CA GLN A 70 -8.24 14.36 25.33
C GLN A 70 -7.70 13.72 26.62
N GLN A 71 -8.38 12.71 27.13
CA GLN A 71 -7.94 11.99 28.32
C GLN A 71 -6.77 11.06 27.99
N GLN A 72 -5.61 11.37 28.55
CA GLN A 72 -4.47 10.47 28.57
C GLN A 72 -4.57 9.57 29.80
N VAL A 73 -4.70 8.27 29.59
CA VAL A 73 -4.79 7.26 30.64
C VAL A 73 -3.72 6.21 30.42
N SER A 74 -2.72 6.19 31.31
CA SER A 74 -1.63 5.21 31.23
C SER A 74 -2.12 3.78 31.55
N LEU A 75 -1.41 2.76 31.08
CA LEU A 75 -1.72 1.35 31.38
C LEU A 75 -1.87 1.10 32.87
N TYR A 76 -0.97 1.70 33.71
CA TYR A 76 -1.05 1.63 35.16
C TYR A 76 -2.36 2.23 35.70
N GLN A 77 -2.79 3.36 35.20
CA GLN A 77 -4.03 4.00 35.63
C GLN A 77 -5.25 3.16 35.27
N ARG A 78 -5.29 2.59 34.06
CA ARG A 78 -6.38 1.72 33.57
C ARG A 78 -6.58 0.50 34.49
N THR A 79 -5.53 -0.28 34.69
CA THR A 79 -5.59 -1.51 35.49
C THR A 79 -5.85 -1.19 36.96
N ASN A 80 -5.23 -0.14 37.51
CA ASN A 80 -5.42 0.25 38.92
C ASN A 80 -6.85 0.77 39.17
N GLN A 81 -7.45 1.48 38.20
CA GLN A 81 -8.84 1.91 38.30
C GLN A 81 -9.80 0.71 38.33
N ALA A 82 -9.64 -0.24 37.39
CA ALA A 82 -10.44 -1.47 37.37
C ALA A 82 -10.35 -2.25 38.67
N ASN A 83 -9.11 -2.45 39.17
CA ASN A 83 -8.86 -3.14 40.43
C ASN A 83 -9.51 -2.42 41.65
N SER A 84 -9.41 -1.08 41.70
CA SER A 84 -9.96 -0.27 42.79
C SER A 84 -11.48 -0.25 42.80
N LEU A 85 -12.12 -0.35 41.65
CA LEU A 85 -13.56 -0.41 41.48
C LEU A 85 -14.12 -1.80 41.74
N GLY A 86 -13.26 -2.82 41.82
CA GLY A 86 -13.67 -4.21 42.00
C GLY A 86 -14.45 -4.74 40.80
N ALA A 87 -13.98 -4.41 39.60
CA ALA A 87 -14.60 -4.89 38.37
C ALA A 87 -14.57 -6.42 38.32
N SER A 88 -15.65 -7.02 37.82
CA SER A 88 -15.77 -8.49 37.65
C SER A 88 -15.09 -8.96 36.36
N TRP A 89 -14.89 -8.05 35.39
CA TRP A 89 -14.31 -8.30 34.10
C TRP A 89 -13.56 -7.08 33.58
N TYR A 90 -12.48 -7.32 32.80
CA TYR A 90 -11.72 -6.28 32.12
C TYR A 90 -11.64 -6.57 30.62
N HIS A 91 -12.18 -5.71 29.78
CA HIS A 91 -12.16 -5.82 28.32
C HIS A 91 -11.40 -4.64 27.72
N SER A 92 -10.24 -4.89 27.11
CA SER A 92 -9.44 -3.91 26.40
C SER A 92 -9.76 -3.96 24.89
N ILE A 93 -10.14 -2.81 24.33
CA ILE A 93 -10.57 -2.69 22.93
C ILE A 93 -9.46 -2.02 22.12
N HIS A 94 -9.00 -2.68 21.07
CA HIS A 94 -7.94 -2.24 20.17
C HIS A 94 -8.26 -2.57 18.71
N SER A 95 -7.58 -1.91 17.78
CA SER A 95 -7.46 -2.33 16.40
C SER A 95 -6.00 -2.50 16.02
N ASN A 96 -5.71 -3.52 15.23
CA ASN A 96 -4.37 -3.96 14.89
C ASN A 96 -3.71 -3.05 13.83
N ALA A 97 -2.41 -3.25 13.63
CA ALA A 97 -1.63 -2.63 12.56
C ALA A 97 -0.86 -3.69 11.77
N GLY A 98 -0.62 -3.43 10.50
CA GLY A 98 0.14 -4.34 9.62
C GLY A 98 0.32 -3.74 8.23
N ALA A 99 0.67 -4.57 7.26
CA ALA A 99 0.66 -4.18 5.86
C ALA A 99 -0.76 -3.77 5.41
N SER A 100 -0.87 -2.90 4.41
CA SER A 100 -2.14 -2.32 3.98
C SER A 100 -3.17 -3.34 3.46
N ASP A 101 -2.72 -4.51 3.02
CA ASP A 101 -3.55 -5.63 2.59
C ASP A 101 -3.95 -6.57 3.76
N HIS A 102 -3.37 -6.40 4.93
CA HIS A 102 -3.73 -7.17 6.11
C HIS A 102 -4.99 -6.62 6.76
N ASN A 103 -5.95 -7.51 7.03
CA ASN A 103 -7.14 -7.20 7.81
C ASN A 103 -7.69 -8.46 8.42
N ASN A 104 -7.67 -8.57 9.75
CA ASN A 104 -8.13 -9.75 10.48
C ASN A 104 -8.48 -9.41 11.92
N THR A 105 -9.27 -10.27 12.56
CA THR A 105 -9.60 -10.20 13.97
C THR A 105 -8.68 -11.07 14.82
N LEU A 106 -8.42 -10.62 16.06
CA LEU A 106 -7.60 -11.33 17.01
C LEU A 106 -8.11 -11.05 18.43
N LEU A 107 -8.13 -12.05 19.30
CA LEU A 107 -8.34 -11.91 20.74
C LEU A 107 -7.14 -12.45 21.49
N LEU A 108 -6.71 -11.73 22.55
CA LEU A 108 -5.57 -12.07 23.38
C LEU A 108 -5.97 -12.10 24.87
N TRP A 109 -6.05 -13.30 25.45
CA TRP A 109 -6.35 -13.49 26.84
C TRP A 109 -5.09 -13.70 27.70
N GLY A 110 -5.16 -13.41 28.99
CA GLY A 110 -4.04 -13.52 29.91
C GLY A 110 -3.59 -14.97 30.08
N GLN A 111 -2.34 -15.28 29.68
CA GLN A 111 -1.75 -16.61 29.76
C GLN A 111 -0.44 -16.59 30.56
N LEU A 112 -0.29 -17.55 31.45
CA LEU A 112 0.99 -17.83 32.08
C LEU A 112 1.96 -18.55 31.15
N TYR A 113 3.26 -18.44 31.38
CA TYR A 113 4.30 -19.12 30.57
C TYR A 113 4.12 -20.63 30.44
N ASN A 114 3.50 -21.29 31.44
CA ASN A 114 3.21 -22.73 31.40
C ASN A 114 2.03 -23.11 30.48
N GLY A 115 1.42 -22.17 29.79
CA GLY A 115 0.30 -22.35 28.88
C GLY A 115 -1.08 -22.29 29.53
N ASN A 116 -1.18 -22.17 30.86
CA ASN A 116 -2.47 -22.07 31.55
C ASN A 116 -3.02 -20.64 31.54
N PRO A 117 -4.36 -20.48 31.58
CA PRO A 117 -4.97 -19.18 31.78
C PRO A 117 -4.50 -18.53 33.11
N ASP A 118 -4.31 -17.21 33.11
CA ASP A 118 -3.97 -16.46 34.32
C ASP A 118 -5.19 -16.39 35.25
N PRO A 119 -5.02 -16.67 36.56
CA PRO A 119 -6.12 -16.55 37.50
C PRO A 119 -6.47 -15.08 37.84
N PRO A 120 -7.76 -14.76 37.99
CA PRO A 120 -8.93 -15.64 37.90
C PRO A 120 -9.26 -16.01 36.47
N VAL A 121 -9.58 -17.26 36.25
CA VAL A 121 -9.87 -17.82 34.92
C VAL A 121 -11.18 -17.28 34.34
N GLY A 122 -11.31 -17.30 33.00
CA GLY A 122 -12.48 -16.83 32.26
C GLY A 122 -12.12 -16.14 30.95
N GLY A 123 -10.93 -15.46 30.89
CA GLY A 123 -10.48 -14.71 29.73
C GLY A 123 -10.44 -15.53 28.44
N GLU A 124 -9.94 -16.77 28.48
CA GLU A 124 -9.92 -17.69 27.35
C GLU A 124 -11.33 -18.01 26.83
N GLU A 125 -12.27 -18.32 27.75
CA GLU A 125 -13.63 -18.69 27.37
C GLU A 125 -14.39 -17.51 26.73
N MET A 126 -14.33 -16.33 27.35
CA MET A 126 -14.92 -15.10 26.81
C MET A 126 -14.32 -14.74 25.45
N SER A 127 -12.99 -14.81 25.31
CA SER A 127 -12.30 -14.55 24.05
C SER A 127 -12.75 -15.48 22.94
N ASN A 128 -13.05 -16.74 23.24
CA ASN A 128 -13.55 -17.69 22.27
C ASN A 128 -14.96 -17.34 21.78
N TYR A 129 -15.86 -16.84 22.64
CA TYR A 129 -17.15 -16.29 22.21
C TYR A 129 -16.97 -15.00 21.42
N MET A 130 -16.15 -14.08 21.91
CA MET A 130 -15.92 -12.78 21.24
C MET A 130 -15.34 -12.94 19.84
N ILE A 131 -14.34 -13.80 19.66
CA ILE A 131 -13.70 -13.94 18.32
C ILE A 131 -14.66 -14.47 17.26
N ASP A 132 -15.57 -15.41 17.60
CA ASP A 132 -16.54 -15.94 16.66
C ASP A 132 -17.55 -14.85 16.24
N VAL A 133 -18.15 -14.16 17.21
CA VAL A 133 -19.14 -13.13 16.94
C VAL A 133 -18.52 -11.94 16.23
N LEU A 134 -17.35 -11.48 16.67
CA LEU A 134 -16.64 -10.34 16.06
C LEU A 134 -16.27 -10.63 14.60
N THR A 135 -15.67 -11.79 14.33
CA THR A 135 -15.27 -12.19 12.98
C THR A 135 -16.46 -12.25 12.01
N ARG A 136 -17.57 -12.82 12.46
CA ARG A 136 -18.80 -12.89 11.65
C ARG A 136 -19.43 -11.52 11.44
N THR A 137 -19.37 -10.65 12.43
CA THR A 137 -19.89 -9.28 12.36
C THR A 137 -19.05 -8.40 11.41
N MET A 138 -17.75 -8.51 11.48
CA MET A 138 -16.85 -7.75 10.61
C MET A 138 -16.72 -8.32 9.18
N ARG A 139 -17.03 -9.61 8.99
CA ARG A 139 -16.90 -10.31 7.70
C ARG A 139 -15.47 -10.31 7.16
N ILE A 140 -14.47 -10.32 8.04
CA ILE A 140 -13.04 -10.38 7.69
C ILE A 140 -12.42 -11.69 8.23
N PRO A 141 -11.25 -12.11 7.76
CA PRO A 141 -10.52 -13.26 8.29
C PRO A 141 -10.20 -13.11 9.79
N THR A 142 -9.90 -14.21 10.45
CA THR A 142 -9.47 -14.21 11.85
C THR A 142 -8.12 -14.90 12.02
N ILE A 143 -7.29 -14.38 12.93
CA ILE A 143 -6.11 -15.08 13.48
C ILE A 143 -6.54 -16.02 14.63
N GLY A 144 -7.66 -15.73 15.28
CA GLY A 144 -8.22 -16.55 16.36
C GLY A 144 -8.08 -15.94 17.74
N SER A 145 -8.40 -16.75 18.76
CA SER A 145 -8.24 -16.43 20.18
C SER A 145 -6.98 -17.12 20.71
N TRP A 146 -6.05 -16.34 21.27
CA TRP A 146 -4.75 -16.84 21.72
C TRP A 146 -4.42 -16.39 23.13
N GLY A 147 -3.72 -17.24 23.88
CA GLY A 147 -3.03 -16.80 25.08
C GLY A 147 -1.89 -15.85 24.70
N ASP A 148 -1.78 -14.72 25.39
CA ASP A 148 -0.84 -13.67 25.03
C ASP A 148 0.64 -14.13 25.08
N CYS A 149 1.02 -15.02 26.00
CA CYS A 149 2.36 -15.62 26.00
C CYS A 149 2.61 -16.57 24.83
N SER A 150 1.58 -17.26 24.34
CA SER A 150 1.68 -18.14 23.17
C SER A 150 1.69 -17.35 21.85
N PHE A 151 1.10 -16.17 21.83
CA PHE A 151 1.08 -15.29 20.67
C PHE A 151 2.41 -14.54 20.49
N TYR A 152 2.93 -13.91 21.54
CA TYR A 152 4.17 -13.11 21.50
C TYR A 152 5.44 -13.98 21.65
N THR A 153 5.58 -15.00 20.79
CA THR A 153 6.69 -15.98 20.83
C THR A 153 8.08 -15.41 20.55
N TRP A 154 8.17 -14.22 19.96
CA TRP A 154 9.44 -13.52 19.69
C TRP A 154 9.99 -12.79 20.92
N SER A 155 9.25 -12.77 22.04
CA SER A 155 9.68 -12.13 23.28
C SER A 155 10.00 -13.17 24.33
N THR A 156 11.10 -13.00 25.08
CA THR A 156 11.45 -13.83 26.23
C THR A 156 10.71 -13.43 27.50
N TYR A 157 9.87 -12.39 27.44
CA TYR A 157 9.21 -11.81 28.61
C TYR A 157 8.45 -12.86 29.46
N CYS A 158 7.66 -13.71 28.83
CA CYS A 158 6.89 -14.74 29.52
C CYS A 158 7.79 -15.80 30.17
N GLU A 159 8.89 -16.17 29.51
CA GLU A 159 9.90 -17.08 30.12
C GLU A 159 10.55 -16.46 31.36
N ASP A 160 10.91 -15.18 31.29
CA ASP A 160 11.62 -14.47 32.34
C ASP A 160 10.71 -14.09 33.52
N SER A 161 9.45 -13.72 33.26
CA SER A 161 8.50 -13.17 34.25
C SER A 161 7.43 -14.17 34.73
N GLY A 162 7.18 -15.24 33.99
CA GLY A 162 6.08 -16.17 34.20
C GLY A 162 4.77 -15.79 33.49
N GLY A 163 4.72 -14.63 32.81
CA GLY A 163 3.53 -14.09 32.13
C GLY A 163 2.47 -13.49 33.05
N PRO A 164 1.34 -13.02 32.56
CA PRO A 164 0.99 -12.75 31.15
C PRO A 164 1.88 -11.72 30.44
N TYR A 165 1.88 -11.76 29.08
CA TYR A 165 2.69 -10.82 28.31
C TYR A 165 2.14 -9.41 28.35
N LEU A 166 0.85 -9.25 28.06
CA LEU A 166 0.21 -7.94 27.99
C LEU A 166 0.10 -7.32 29.39
N TYR A 167 0.44 -6.03 29.48
CA TYR A 167 0.42 -5.29 30.75
C TYR A 167 -0.96 -5.32 31.39
N VAL A 168 -2.02 -5.13 30.60
CA VAL A 168 -3.40 -5.10 31.10
C VAL A 168 -3.84 -6.45 31.63
N ASN A 169 -3.45 -7.55 31.02
CA ASN A 169 -3.78 -8.90 31.48
C ASN A 169 -3.10 -9.24 32.80
N ARG A 170 -1.79 -8.94 32.95
CA ARG A 170 -1.05 -9.31 34.18
C ARG A 170 -1.24 -8.39 35.37
N ASN A 171 -1.83 -7.20 35.20
CA ASN A 171 -1.98 -6.21 36.27
C ASN A 171 -3.43 -5.98 36.68
N THR A 172 -4.38 -6.75 36.16
CA THR A 172 -5.78 -6.78 36.58
C THR A 172 -6.02 -7.94 37.56
N ASN A 173 -6.95 -7.74 38.49
CA ASN A 173 -7.29 -8.74 39.52
C ASN A 173 -8.55 -9.56 39.13
N MET A 174 -9.06 -9.39 37.91
CA MET A 174 -10.22 -10.05 37.35
C MET A 174 -9.84 -10.71 36.03
N PRO A 175 -10.69 -11.62 35.49
CA PRO A 175 -10.51 -12.13 34.13
C PRO A 175 -10.39 -10.99 33.14
N SER A 176 -9.49 -11.09 32.15
CA SER A 176 -9.22 -10.04 31.18
C SER A 176 -8.88 -10.60 29.82
N GLU A 177 -9.21 -9.83 28.81
CA GLU A 177 -8.81 -10.03 27.41
C GLU A 177 -8.63 -8.69 26.70
N LEU A 178 -7.97 -8.76 25.55
CA LEU A 178 -7.78 -7.66 24.61
C LEU A 178 -8.27 -8.10 23.22
N SER A 179 -9.16 -7.30 22.64
CA SER A 179 -9.60 -7.49 21.26
C SER A 179 -8.79 -6.63 20.30
N GLU A 180 -8.51 -7.18 19.12
CA GLU A 180 -7.97 -6.48 17.94
C GLU A 180 -9.01 -6.61 16.81
N GLU A 181 -9.79 -5.56 16.63
CA GLU A 181 -10.97 -5.55 15.74
C GLU A 181 -10.63 -5.10 14.32
N GLY A 182 -9.78 -5.86 13.62
CA GLY A 182 -9.28 -5.50 12.28
C GLY A 182 -8.07 -4.59 12.34
N HIS A 183 -7.70 -4.00 11.20
CA HIS A 183 -6.48 -3.20 11.08
C HIS A 183 -6.78 -1.75 10.70
N HIS A 184 -6.39 -0.78 11.54
CA HIS A 184 -6.51 0.65 11.23
C HIS A 184 -5.54 1.09 10.09
N THR A 185 -4.57 0.25 9.75
CA THR A 185 -3.66 0.44 8.61
C THR A 185 -4.19 -0.12 7.29
N ASN A 186 -5.34 -0.81 7.30
CA ASN A 186 -6.02 -1.27 6.09
C ASN A 186 -6.96 -0.16 5.57
N PRO A 187 -6.79 0.35 4.32
CA PRO A 187 -7.54 1.51 3.86
C PRO A 187 -9.07 1.34 3.87
N PRO A 188 -9.66 0.25 3.33
CA PRO A 188 -11.09 0.03 3.43
C PRO A 188 -11.59 -0.09 4.87
N GLN A 189 -10.85 -0.79 5.73
CA GLN A 189 -11.24 -0.98 7.13
C GLN A 189 -11.18 0.33 7.91
N ASN A 190 -10.15 1.15 7.71
CA ASN A 190 -10.04 2.45 8.36
C ASN A 190 -11.18 3.40 7.93
N GLN A 191 -11.67 3.31 6.69
CA GLN A 191 -12.85 4.04 6.25
C GLN A 191 -14.14 3.53 6.92
N LEU A 192 -14.31 2.24 7.11
CA LEU A 192 -15.45 1.68 7.86
C LEU A 192 -15.46 2.15 9.31
N TYR A 193 -14.30 2.24 9.97
CA TYR A 193 -14.20 2.78 11.34
C TYR A 193 -14.64 4.23 11.46
N MET A 194 -14.56 5.01 10.41
CA MET A 194 -15.08 6.36 10.41
C MET A 194 -16.61 6.41 10.53
N ASN A 195 -17.32 5.34 10.13
CA ASN A 195 -18.78 5.27 10.22
C ASN A 195 -19.24 4.97 11.65
N GLU A 196 -20.12 5.80 12.21
CA GLU A 196 -20.61 5.68 13.59
C GLU A 196 -21.43 4.42 13.81
N GLU A 197 -22.26 4.05 12.82
CA GLU A 197 -23.11 2.85 12.93
C GLU A 197 -22.29 1.56 12.79
N TYR A 198 -21.16 1.61 12.07
CA TYR A 198 -20.23 0.49 12.02
C TYR A 198 -19.61 0.23 13.40
N LYS A 199 -19.15 1.27 14.11
CA LYS A 199 -18.62 1.15 15.48
C LYS A 199 -19.67 0.65 16.46
N ARG A 200 -20.92 1.10 16.28
CA ARG A 200 -22.06 0.58 17.05
C ARG A 200 -22.29 -0.91 16.78
N MET A 201 -22.17 -1.35 15.54
CA MET A 201 -22.26 -2.77 15.18
C MET A 201 -21.14 -3.60 15.87
N LEU A 202 -19.92 -3.08 15.94
CA LEU A 202 -18.83 -3.71 16.69
C LEU A 202 -19.17 -3.85 18.16
N ALA A 203 -19.72 -2.82 18.79
CA ALA A 203 -20.18 -2.88 20.16
C ALA A 203 -21.27 -3.94 20.39
N TYR A 204 -22.17 -4.18 19.43
CA TYR A 204 -23.11 -5.30 19.48
C TYR A 204 -22.43 -6.65 19.48
N SER A 205 -21.32 -6.81 18.78
CA SER A 205 -20.59 -8.09 18.78
C SER A 205 -20.08 -8.44 20.18
N PHE A 206 -19.53 -7.48 20.90
CA PHE A 206 -19.09 -7.66 22.28
C PHE A 206 -20.28 -7.87 23.24
N TYR A 207 -21.31 -7.08 23.09
CA TYR A 207 -22.54 -7.25 23.88
C TYR A 207 -23.13 -8.65 23.74
N TRP A 208 -23.27 -9.16 22.53
CA TRP A 208 -23.81 -10.50 22.32
C TRP A 208 -22.90 -11.60 22.84
N SER A 209 -21.57 -11.43 22.75
CA SER A 209 -20.60 -12.35 23.31
C SER A 209 -20.67 -12.40 24.85
N ILE A 210 -20.87 -11.25 25.50
CA ILE A 210 -21.08 -11.17 26.95
C ILE A 210 -22.36 -11.91 27.33
N LEU A 211 -23.47 -11.74 26.62
CA LEU A 211 -24.71 -12.47 26.89
C LEU A 211 -24.50 -13.98 26.73
N GLU A 212 -23.83 -14.40 25.66
CA GLU A 212 -23.56 -15.83 25.37
C GLU A 212 -22.68 -16.45 26.46
N TYR A 213 -21.64 -15.74 26.91
CA TYR A 213 -20.80 -16.17 28.05
C TYR A 213 -21.60 -16.42 29.33
N HIS A 214 -22.63 -15.61 29.57
CA HIS A 214 -23.53 -15.74 30.73
C HIS A 214 -24.72 -16.68 30.48
N GLU A 215 -24.76 -17.39 29.36
CA GLU A 215 -25.87 -18.28 28.97
C GLU A 215 -27.22 -17.52 28.87
N ILE A 216 -27.18 -16.26 28.47
CA ILE A 216 -28.37 -15.38 28.31
C ILE A 216 -28.69 -15.28 26.83
N ASP A 217 -29.93 -15.54 26.49
CA ASP A 217 -30.43 -15.36 25.13
C ASP A 217 -30.34 -13.87 24.73
N ARG A 218 -29.76 -13.59 23.56
CA ARG A 218 -29.75 -12.24 23.02
C ARG A 218 -31.16 -11.80 22.59
N PRO A 219 -31.42 -10.46 22.55
CA PRO A 219 -32.69 -9.96 22.06
C PRO A 219 -32.90 -10.33 20.60
N TYR A 220 -34.11 -10.74 20.25
CA TYR A 220 -34.53 -10.99 18.88
C TYR A 220 -34.81 -9.64 18.22
N VAL A 221 -33.86 -9.14 17.46
CA VAL A 221 -33.93 -7.84 16.78
C VAL A 221 -33.46 -8.01 15.36
N GLY A 222 -34.31 -7.72 14.40
CA GLY A 222 -33.91 -7.73 13.00
C GLY A 222 -32.95 -6.57 12.71
N ILE A 223 -31.75 -6.91 12.27
CA ILE A 223 -30.71 -5.97 11.85
C ILE A 223 -30.35 -6.26 10.40
N CYS A 224 -30.31 -5.21 9.58
CA CYS A 224 -29.78 -5.27 8.22
C CYS A 224 -28.64 -4.28 8.07
N ALA A 225 -27.51 -4.76 7.58
CA ALA A 225 -26.33 -3.95 7.31
C ALA A 225 -25.69 -4.34 5.97
N GLY A 226 -25.00 -3.43 5.34
CA GLY A 226 -24.31 -3.71 4.08
C GLY A 226 -23.51 -2.52 3.59
N ILE A 227 -22.92 -2.69 2.42
CA ILE A 227 -22.13 -1.68 1.73
C ILE A 227 -22.78 -1.42 0.37
N VAL A 228 -22.93 -0.16 0.01
CA VAL A 228 -23.31 0.26 -1.34
C VAL A 228 -22.04 0.58 -2.10
N SER A 229 -21.83 -0.07 -3.24
CA SER A 229 -20.63 0.07 -4.07
C SER A 229 -20.97 0.29 -5.54
N ASP A 230 -20.02 0.83 -6.27
CA ASP A 230 -20.07 0.98 -7.73
C ASP A 230 -19.67 -0.34 -8.39
N VAL A 231 -20.51 -0.86 -9.28
CA VAL A 231 -20.30 -2.17 -9.94
C VAL A 231 -19.05 -2.22 -10.81
N GLU A 232 -18.55 -1.08 -11.26
CA GLU A 232 -17.42 -1.03 -12.19
C GLU A 232 -16.08 -0.87 -11.48
N SER A 233 -16.03 0.03 -10.49
CA SER A 233 -14.82 0.32 -9.74
C SER A 233 -14.67 -0.51 -8.47
N GLY A 234 -15.78 -1.08 -7.98
CA GLY A 234 -15.86 -1.72 -6.66
C GLY A 234 -15.74 -0.73 -5.51
N GLN A 235 -15.65 0.58 -5.79
CA GLN A 235 -15.53 1.60 -4.76
C GLN A 235 -16.88 1.83 -4.06
N SER A 236 -16.82 2.05 -2.77
CA SER A 236 -17.99 2.39 -1.97
C SER A 236 -18.61 3.72 -2.40
N ILE A 237 -19.94 3.81 -2.38
CA ILE A 237 -20.71 5.01 -2.77
C ILE A 237 -21.12 5.77 -1.53
N ASN A 238 -20.61 7.00 -1.40
CA ASN A 238 -21.03 7.95 -0.39
C ASN A 238 -22.32 8.66 -0.81
N GLY A 239 -23.21 8.95 0.14
CA GLY A 239 -24.47 9.66 -0.11
C GLY A 239 -25.57 8.84 -0.78
N ALA A 240 -25.42 7.50 -0.84
CA ALA A 240 -26.49 6.63 -1.29
C ALA A 240 -27.65 6.60 -0.30
N ASN A 241 -28.89 6.68 -0.81
CA ASN A 241 -30.11 6.60 -0.01
C ASN A 241 -30.66 5.18 -0.07
N ILE A 242 -30.87 4.59 1.09
CA ILE A 242 -31.44 3.26 1.26
C ILE A 242 -32.80 3.39 1.94
N ASP A 243 -33.84 2.76 1.39
CA ASP A 243 -35.14 2.56 2.03
C ASP A 243 -35.38 1.06 2.22
N ILE A 244 -35.66 0.64 3.45
CA ILE A 244 -36.05 -0.71 3.78
C ILE A 244 -37.28 -0.70 4.69
N GLY A 245 -38.38 -1.20 4.18
CA GLY A 245 -39.63 -1.25 4.95
C GLY A 245 -40.16 0.12 5.41
N GLY A 246 -39.77 1.20 4.73
CA GLY A 246 -40.15 2.58 5.06
C GLY A 246 -39.19 3.27 6.06
N MET A 247 -38.12 2.61 6.46
CA MET A 247 -37.01 3.22 7.20
C MET A 247 -35.94 3.65 6.17
N THR A 248 -35.39 4.85 6.36
CA THR A 248 -34.41 5.42 5.41
C THR A 248 -33.07 5.68 6.08
N TYR A 249 -32.00 5.47 5.33
CA TYR A 249 -30.62 5.75 5.72
C TYR A 249 -29.88 6.38 4.52
N THR A 250 -28.94 7.28 4.79
CA THR A 250 -28.04 7.81 3.76
C THR A 250 -26.60 7.47 4.15
N THR A 251 -25.87 6.80 3.26
CA THR A 251 -24.48 6.45 3.54
C THR A 251 -23.64 7.70 3.72
N ASP A 252 -22.74 7.64 4.70
CA ASP A 252 -21.69 8.63 4.94
C ASP A 252 -22.13 10.09 4.99
N THR A 253 -23.30 10.35 5.53
CA THR A 253 -23.72 11.71 5.91
C THR A 253 -23.07 12.07 7.24
N TYR A 254 -21.90 12.67 7.20
CA TYR A 254 -21.14 12.95 8.38
C TYR A 254 -21.54 14.22 9.06
N GLU A 255 -21.88 14.10 10.33
CA GLU A 255 -21.87 15.22 11.25
C GLU A 255 -20.60 15.14 12.12
N SER A 256 -19.82 16.18 12.13
CA SER A 256 -18.89 16.60 13.17
C SER A 256 -17.59 15.81 13.42
N LEU A 257 -17.56 14.48 13.51
CA LEU A 257 -16.33 13.74 13.83
C LEU A 257 -15.31 13.78 12.67
N PHE A 258 -15.78 13.72 11.46
CA PHE A 258 -14.94 13.73 10.26
C PHE A 258 -14.31 15.07 9.94
N ASN A 259 -14.93 16.17 10.33
CA ASN A 259 -14.34 17.51 10.18
C ASN A 259 -13.06 17.70 11.00
N ILE A 260 -12.73 16.79 11.89
CA ILE A 260 -11.49 16.80 12.65
C ILE A 260 -10.36 16.13 11.86
N TYR A 261 -10.67 15.10 11.08
CA TYR A 261 -9.69 14.24 10.40
C TYR A 261 -9.64 14.44 8.88
N SER A 262 -10.78 14.71 8.24
CA SER A 262 -10.87 15.10 6.83
C SER A 262 -11.94 16.16 6.63
N ASN A 263 -11.62 17.16 5.78
CA ASN A 263 -12.57 18.17 5.34
C ASN A 263 -13.22 17.80 3.99
N ASP A 264 -12.76 16.72 3.34
CA ASP A 264 -13.31 16.24 2.08
C ASP A 264 -14.19 15.00 2.30
N PRO A 265 -15.52 15.12 2.18
CA PRO A 265 -16.41 13.97 2.28
C PRO A 265 -16.20 12.93 1.17
N ASN A 266 -15.49 13.28 0.08
CA ASN A 266 -15.16 12.33 -0.98
C ASN A 266 -14.01 11.38 -0.61
N GLU A 267 -13.19 11.73 0.37
CA GLU A 267 -12.17 10.82 0.92
C GLU A 267 -12.79 9.73 1.81
N LEU A 268 -14.06 9.89 2.20
CA LEU A 268 -14.75 9.04 3.16
C LEU A 268 -15.80 8.18 2.46
N ARG A 269 -15.36 7.20 1.70
CA ARG A 269 -16.22 6.33 0.89
C ARG A 269 -16.32 4.94 1.50
N ASN A 270 -17.03 4.80 2.64
CA ASN A 270 -17.29 3.46 3.17
C ASN A 270 -18.60 2.84 2.65
N GLY A 271 -19.56 3.64 2.16
CA GLY A 271 -20.83 3.18 1.62
C GLY A 271 -21.68 2.37 2.59
N TYR A 272 -21.29 2.33 3.86
CA TYR A 272 -21.90 1.48 4.87
C TYR A 272 -23.28 2.00 5.30
N TYR A 273 -24.20 1.07 5.50
CA TYR A 273 -25.51 1.34 6.06
C TYR A 273 -25.91 0.33 7.13
N PHE A 274 -26.78 0.75 8.05
CA PHE A 274 -27.22 -0.06 9.17
C PHE A 274 -28.66 0.28 9.55
N PHE A 275 -29.48 -0.75 9.66
CA PHE A 275 -30.87 -0.65 10.14
C PHE A 275 -31.08 -1.62 11.30
N GLU A 276 -31.75 -1.16 12.33
CA GLU A 276 -32.12 -1.92 13.51
C GLU A 276 -33.63 -1.85 13.76
N GLY A 277 -34.21 -2.89 14.38
CA GLY A 277 -35.63 -2.92 14.70
C GLY A 277 -36.51 -3.33 13.51
N LEU A 278 -35.93 -3.97 12.53
CA LEU A 278 -36.68 -4.54 11.39
C LEU A 278 -37.45 -5.80 11.84
N PRO A 279 -38.66 -6.05 11.27
CA PRO A 279 -39.37 -7.30 11.53
C PRO A 279 -38.69 -8.49 10.86
N ASP A 280 -38.78 -9.67 11.50
CA ASP A 280 -38.34 -10.96 10.93
C ASP A 280 -39.28 -11.36 9.77
N THR A 281 -38.97 -10.83 8.58
CA THR A 281 -39.74 -11.05 7.36
C THR A 281 -38.92 -10.62 6.14
N THR A 282 -39.41 -10.95 4.95
CA THR A 282 -38.84 -10.42 3.71
C THR A 282 -39.35 -9.00 3.46
N LEU A 283 -38.41 -8.07 3.26
CA LEU A 283 -38.68 -6.67 2.96
C LEU A 283 -38.04 -6.29 1.62
N ASP A 284 -38.68 -5.34 0.94
CA ASP A 284 -38.03 -4.72 -0.22
C ASP A 284 -37.04 -3.67 0.29
N ILE A 285 -35.86 -3.64 -0.34
CA ILE A 285 -34.82 -2.65 -0.17
C ILE A 285 -34.65 -1.89 -1.47
N ILE A 286 -34.72 -0.57 -1.40
CA ILE A 286 -34.55 0.34 -2.53
C ILE A 286 -33.32 1.18 -2.25
N VAL A 287 -32.36 1.13 -3.18
CA VAL A 287 -31.11 1.88 -3.08
C VAL A 287 -30.98 2.82 -4.28
N SER A 288 -30.64 4.07 -4.01
CA SER A 288 -30.44 5.09 -5.03
C SER A 288 -29.29 6.02 -4.65
N ALA A 289 -28.55 6.47 -5.63
CA ALA A 289 -27.50 7.47 -5.46
C ALA A 289 -27.50 8.44 -6.67
N ASP A 290 -26.93 9.62 -6.48
CA ASP A 290 -26.79 10.59 -7.56
C ASP A 290 -25.86 10.03 -8.65
N HIS A 291 -26.25 10.18 -9.90
CA HIS A 291 -25.57 9.59 -11.07
C HIS A 291 -25.54 8.06 -11.14
N TYR A 292 -26.44 7.36 -10.42
CA TYR A 292 -26.59 5.90 -10.48
C TYR A 292 -28.03 5.51 -10.84
N TYR A 293 -28.18 4.34 -11.45
CA TYR A 293 -29.48 3.70 -11.57
C TYR A 293 -29.89 3.15 -10.22
N SER A 294 -31.15 3.39 -9.84
CA SER A 294 -31.69 2.82 -8.61
C SER A 294 -31.82 1.30 -8.72
N ASP A 295 -31.47 0.59 -7.66
CA ASP A 295 -31.71 -0.84 -7.53
C ASP A 295 -32.85 -1.11 -6.54
N THR A 296 -33.59 -2.19 -6.81
CA THR A 296 -34.68 -2.66 -5.93
C THR A 296 -34.61 -4.16 -5.84
N THR A 297 -34.31 -4.67 -4.66
CA THR A 297 -34.24 -6.08 -4.35
C THR A 297 -35.05 -6.43 -3.11
N SER A 298 -35.22 -7.71 -2.80
CA SER A 298 -35.90 -8.17 -1.59
C SER A 298 -34.89 -8.89 -0.69
N VAL A 299 -34.87 -8.56 0.59
CA VAL A 299 -34.01 -9.14 1.61
C VAL A 299 -34.84 -9.82 2.71
N SER A 300 -34.47 -11.04 3.08
CA SER A 300 -35.09 -11.74 4.21
C SER A 300 -34.35 -11.42 5.50
N ILE A 301 -34.99 -10.64 6.34
CA ILE A 301 -34.43 -10.21 7.64
C ILE A 301 -34.54 -11.39 8.62
N LEU A 302 -33.46 -11.65 9.33
CA LEU A 302 -33.39 -12.59 10.45
C LEU A 302 -33.22 -11.81 11.74
N ASP A 303 -33.95 -12.19 12.79
CA ASP A 303 -33.84 -11.58 14.12
C ASP A 303 -32.79 -12.23 15.03
N THR A 304 -32.13 -13.29 14.51
CA THR A 304 -31.14 -14.08 15.26
C THR A 304 -29.69 -13.64 15.05
N PHE A 305 -29.41 -12.87 14.00
CA PHE A 305 -28.11 -12.28 13.69
C PHE A 305 -28.28 -11.10 12.73
N ILE A 306 -27.16 -10.44 12.37
CA ILE A 306 -27.17 -9.39 11.35
C ILE A 306 -27.44 -10.03 9.96
N THR A 307 -28.43 -9.54 9.26
CA THR A 307 -28.65 -9.83 7.85
C THR A 307 -27.75 -8.91 7.03
N PHE A 308 -26.73 -9.44 6.39
CA PHE A 308 -25.87 -8.66 5.50
C PHE A 308 -26.41 -8.65 4.08
N HIS A 309 -26.52 -7.49 3.49
CA HIS A 309 -26.98 -7.30 2.12
C HIS A 309 -26.18 -6.16 1.45
N ASP A 310 -25.15 -6.50 0.67
CA ASP A 310 -24.41 -5.51 -0.11
C ASP A 310 -25.16 -5.22 -1.41
N VAL A 311 -25.07 -3.96 -1.89
CA VAL A 311 -25.76 -3.52 -3.11
C VAL A 311 -24.76 -2.86 -4.03
N GLU A 312 -24.73 -3.31 -5.28
CA GLU A 312 -23.90 -2.74 -6.33
C GLU A 312 -24.77 -1.90 -7.26
N LEU A 313 -24.42 -0.63 -7.42
CA LEU A 313 -25.14 0.28 -8.33
C LEU A 313 -24.34 0.52 -9.60
N LEU A 314 -25.03 0.52 -10.73
CA LEU A 314 -24.46 0.90 -12.01
C LEU A 314 -24.56 2.41 -12.20
N SER A 315 -23.45 3.08 -12.49
CA SER A 315 -23.44 4.50 -12.81
C SER A 315 -24.27 4.79 -14.07
N SER A 316 -25.03 5.87 -14.04
CA SER A 316 -25.83 6.37 -15.17
C SER A 316 -25.07 7.37 -16.05
N LEU A 317 -23.85 7.76 -15.65
CA LEU A 317 -23.02 8.66 -16.44
C LEU A 317 -22.50 7.94 -17.70
N PRO A 318 -22.38 8.63 -18.82
CA PRO A 318 -21.79 8.08 -20.05
C PRO A 318 -20.27 7.87 -19.89
N SER A 319 -19.68 7.03 -20.75
CA SER A 319 -18.23 6.92 -20.86
C SER A 319 -17.62 8.16 -21.47
N THR A 320 -16.49 8.62 -20.93
CA THR A 320 -15.69 9.76 -21.45
C THR A 320 -14.25 9.34 -21.71
N ILE A 321 -13.47 10.18 -22.38
CA ILE A 321 -12.01 10.02 -22.47
C ILE A 321 -11.38 10.72 -21.26
N VAL A 322 -10.53 9.98 -20.54
CA VAL A 322 -9.84 10.48 -19.33
C VAL A 322 -8.40 10.89 -19.62
N GLU A 323 -7.76 10.29 -20.62
CA GLU A 323 -6.38 10.56 -20.96
C GLU A 323 -6.09 10.21 -22.42
N THR A 324 -5.18 10.96 -23.07
CA THR A 324 -4.65 10.62 -24.39
C THR A 324 -3.14 10.81 -24.46
N ILE A 325 -2.50 10.00 -25.29
CA ILE A 325 -1.14 10.21 -25.78
C ILE A 325 -1.23 10.18 -27.31
N PRO A 326 -0.89 11.28 -28.02
CA PRO A 326 -0.44 12.56 -27.48
C PRO A 326 -1.52 13.31 -26.69
N VAL A 327 -1.10 14.31 -25.92
CA VAL A 327 -2.04 15.23 -25.28
C VAL A 327 -2.54 16.26 -26.30
N GLN A 328 -3.68 16.87 -26.02
CA GLN A 328 -4.25 17.92 -26.86
C GLN A 328 -3.26 19.05 -27.11
N GLY A 329 -2.96 19.32 -28.39
CA GLY A 329 -2.06 20.40 -28.80
C GLY A 329 -0.57 20.05 -28.73
N ASP A 330 -0.20 18.82 -28.48
CA ASP A 330 1.19 18.36 -28.57
C ASP A 330 1.76 18.74 -29.95
N SER A 331 2.96 19.30 -29.96
CA SER A 331 3.61 19.80 -31.20
C SER A 331 4.91 19.08 -31.54
N LEU A 332 5.29 18.07 -30.78
CA LEU A 332 6.51 17.30 -30.95
C LEU A 332 6.27 15.80 -30.80
N PHE A 333 5.04 15.32 -31.06
CA PHE A 333 4.71 13.91 -30.97
C PHE A 333 5.59 13.08 -31.90
N PRO A 334 6.25 12.02 -31.42
CA PRO A 334 7.07 11.17 -32.28
C PRO A 334 6.22 10.48 -33.35
N ALA A 335 6.67 10.58 -34.62
CA ALA A 335 5.90 10.08 -35.75
C ALA A 335 5.74 8.54 -35.80
N TRP A 336 6.50 7.81 -35.00
CA TRP A 336 6.46 6.34 -34.89
C TRP A 336 5.72 5.83 -33.65
N GLN A 337 5.36 6.74 -32.72
CA GLN A 337 4.74 6.37 -31.46
C GLN A 337 3.27 6.03 -31.64
N ASP A 338 2.82 5.04 -30.84
CA ASP A 338 1.41 4.69 -30.75
C ASP A 338 0.59 5.83 -30.15
N ILE A 339 -0.62 5.99 -30.68
CA ILE A 339 -1.62 6.91 -30.11
C ILE A 339 -2.47 6.12 -29.11
N ILE A 340 -2.56 6.60 -27.87
CA ILE A 340 -3.26 5.94 -26.78
C ILE A 340 -4.46 6.78 -26.37
N ILE A 341 -5.60 6.12 -26.16
CA ILE A 341 -6.84 6.73 -25.71
C ILE A 341 -7.36 5.89 -24.53
N ASN A 342 -7.46 6.49 -23.36
CA ASN A 342 -8.00 5.86 -22.16
C ASN A 342 -9.42 6.36 -21.90
N PHE A 343 -10.35 5.42 -21.78
CA PHE A 343 -11.75 5.68 -21.50
C PHE A 343 -12.05 5.49 -19.99
N SER A 344 -13.00 6.25 -19.48
CA SER A 344 -13.46 6.12 -18.08
C SER A 344 -14.12 4.76 -17.82
N ARG A 345 -14.72 4.13 -18.85
CA ARG A 345 -15.48 2.87 -18.78
C ARG A 345 -15.11 1.94 -19.92
N PRO A 346 -15.32 0.60 -19.76
CA PRO A 346 -15.12 -0.35 -20.85
C PRO A 346 -16.01 -0.05 -22.05
N ILE A 347 -15.42 0.01 -23.25
CA ILE A 347 -16.13 0.27 -24.50
C ILE A 347 -16.58 -1.04 -25.16
N ASP A 348 -17.78 -1.06 -25.74
CA ASP A 348 -18.18 -2.10 -26.68
C ASP A 348 -17.39 -1.92 -27.98
N VAL A 349 -16.30 -2.67 -28.10
CA VAL A 349 -15.35 -2.56 -29.21
C VAL A 349 -15.98 -2.72 -30.59
N SER A 350 -17.14 -3.41 -30.69
CA SER A 350 -17.86 -3.56 -31.95
C SER A 350 -18.46 -2.25 -32.48
N THR A 351 -18.51 -1.21 -31.64
CA THR A 351 -19.15 0.06 -31.98
C THR A 351 -18.17 1.13 -32.47
N ILE A 352 -16.84 0.92 -32.30
CA ILE A 352 -15.84 1.99 -32.54
C ILE A 352 -15.19 1.97 -33.93
N ASP A 353 -15.14 0.84 -34.62
CA ASP A 353 -14.33 0.65 -35.88
C ASP A 353 -14.57 1.68 -36.97
N SER A 354 -15.74 2.30 -37.06
CA SER A 354 -16.06 3.32 -38.06
C SER A 354 -16.15 4.74 -37.48
N ALA A 355 -15.93 4.91 -36.18
CA ALA A 355 -16.13 6.18 -35.50
C ALA A 355 -14.84 7.02 -35.42
N ILE A 356 -13.66 6.41 -35.62
CA ILE A 356 -12.37 7.10 -35.56
C ILE A 356 -11.99 7.64 -36.94
N ILE A 357 -11.78 8.94 -37.02
CA ILE A 357 -11.42 9.65 -38.27
C ILE A 357 -10.13 10.43 -38.05
N PHE A 358 -9.13 10.19 -38.92
CA PHE A 358 -7.92 11.00 -38.97
C PHE A 358 -7.97 12.01 -40.13
N ASN A 359 -7.46 13.20 -39.88
CA ASN A 359 -7.22 14.22 -40.89
C ASN A 359 -5.82 14.85 -40.69
N PRO A 360 -4.83 14.63 -41.58
CA PRO A 360 -4.87 13.78 -42.79
C PRO A 360 -5.22 12.31 -42.48
N SER A 361 -5.76 11.59 -43.47
CA SER A 361 -6.13 10.18 -43.33
C SER A 361 -4.89 9.30 -43.05
N VAL A 362 -4.98 8.47 -42.02
CA VAL A 362 -3.94 7.53 -41.56
C VAL A 362 -4.53 6.14 -41.49
N ASN A 363 -3.79 5.13 -41.97
CA ASN A 363 -4.11 3.74 -41.65
C ASN A 363 -3.49 3.41 -40.32
N TYR A 364 -4.20 2.64 -39.52
CA TYR A 364 -3.74 2.23 -38.19
C TYR A 364 -4.23 0.84 -37.81
N ASN A 365 -3.55 0.20 -36.88
CA ASN A 365 -3.96 -1.07 -36.29
C ASN A 365 -4.45 -0.83 -34.85
N PRO A 366 -5.76 -1.04 -34.56
CA PRO A 366 -6.28 -0.84 -33.19
C PRO A 366 -6.02 -2.07 -32.32
N GLN A 367 -5.58 -1.84 -31.07
CA GLN A 367 -5.45 -2.85 -30.04
C GLN A 367 -6.14 -2.40 -28.76
N TRP A 368 -6.85 -3.32 -28.11
CA TRP A 368 -7.55 -3.07 -26.85
C TRP A 368 -6.90 -3.79 -25.68
N SER A 369 -6.81 -3.11 -24.57
CA SER A 369 -6.30 -3.63 -23.30
C SER A 369 -7.08 -3.03 -22.12
N ASP A 370 -6.70 -3.38 -20.88
CA ASP A 370 -7.33 -2.90 -19.66
C ASP A 370 -8.87 -3.06 -19.69
N ASN A 371 -9.31 -4.29 -19.95
CA ASN A 371 -10.74 -4.62 -20.04
C ASN A 371 -11.51 -3.68 -20.99
N ASN A 372 -10.94 -3.36 -22.16
CA ASN A 372 -11.47 -2.45 -23.16
C ASN A 372 -11.59 -0.97 -22.71
N LYS A 373 -10.85 -0.55 -21.72
CA LYS A 373 -10.71 0.86 -21.34
C LYS A 373 -9.59 1.58 -22.08
N ARG A 374 -8.60 0.84 -22.59
CA ARG A 374 -7.45 1.42 -23.28
C ARG A 374 -7.43 0.99 -24.74
N LEU A 375 -7.49 1.95 -25.63
CA LEU A 375 -7.31 1.80 -27.06
C LEU A 375 -5.94 2.29 -27.45
N THR A 376 -5.14 1.42 -28.06
CA THR A 376 -3.86 1.75 -28.68
C THR A 376 -4.05 1.70 -30.19
N LEU A 377 -3.74 2.80 -30.87
CA LEU A 377 -3.73 2.91 -32.33
C LEU A 377 -2.28 2.98 -32.80
N THR A 378 -1.82 1.92 -33.49
CA THR A 378 -0.49 1.89 -34.13
C THR A 378 -0.63 2.38 -35.56
N PRO A 379 -0.20 3.62 -35.89
CA PRO A 379 -0.23 4.13 -37.26
C PRO A 379 0.74 3.36 -38.18
N ASP A 380 0.36 3.11 -39.44
CA ASP A 380 1.31 2.56 -40.43
C ASP A 380 2.50 3.52 -40.64
N SER A 381 2.22 4.82 -40.74
CA SER A 381 3.19 5.91 -40.77
C SER A 381 2.51 7.26 -40.57
N LEU A 382 3.16 8.15 -39.83
CA LEU A 382 2.79 9.58 -39.76
C LEU A 382 3.87 10.41 -40.47
N GLU A 383 3.45 11.43 -41.22
CA GLU A 383 4.38 12.38 -41.83
C GLU A 383 4.99 13.28 -40.74
N PHE A 384 6.28 13.58 -40.80
CA PHE A 384 6.96 14.49 -39.88
C PHE A 384 6.45 15.92 -40.01
N GLU A 385 6.58 16.71 -38.93
CA GLU A 385 6.21 18.13 -38.86
C GLU A 385 4.77 18.43 -39.34
N THR A 386 3.87 17.45 -39.27
CA THR A 386 2.51 17.50 -39.81
C THR A 386 1.47 17.56 -38.68
N TRP A 387 0.50 18.46 -38.81
CA TRP A 387 -0.66 18.51 -37.92
C TRP A 387 -1.66 17.41 -38.28
N TYR A 388 -2.09 16.68 -37.26
CA TYR A 388 -3.16 15.69 -37.32
C TYR A 388 -4.31 16.10 -36.42
N SER A 389 -5.54 15.82 -36.86
CA SER A 389 -6.75 15.80 -36.06
C SER A 389 -7.28 14.37 -36.04
N LEU A 390 -7.51 13.84 -34.86
CA LEU A 390 -8.21 12.59 -34.61
C LEU A 390 -9.56 12.93 -34.00
N SER A 391 -10.64 12.61 -34.73
CA SER A 391 -12.01 12.77 -34.25
C SER A 391 -12.62 11.41 -33.94
N ILE A 392 -13.39 11.36 -32.84
CA ILE A 392 -14.22 10.22 -32.50
C ILE A 392 -15.68 10.66 -32.52
N LEU A 393 -16.45 10.09 -33.47
CA LEU A 393 -17.85 10.43 -33.69
C LEU A 393 -18.76 9.81 -32.63
N ASP A 394 -19.59 10.62 -32.02
CA ASP A 394 -20.43 10.33 -30.84
C ASP A 394 -21.52 9.27 -31.02
N SER A 395 -22.17 9.27 -32.19
CA SER A 395 -23.49 8.61 -32.30
C SER A 395 -23.46 7.09 -32.35
N SER A 396 -22.31 6.50 -32.57
CA SER A 396 -22.16 5.04 -32.74
C SER A 396 -21.47 4.35 -31.57
N ILE A 397 -20.68 5.04 -30.76
CA ILE A 397 -19.91 4.44 -29.67
C ILE A 397 -20.76 4.26 -28.42
N ARG A 398 -20.63 3.07 -27.82
CA ARG A 398 -21.28 2.70 -26.59
C ARG A 398 -20.30 2.02 -25.64
N ASP A 399 -20.53 2.20 -24.34
CA ASP A 399 -19.90 1.34 -23.36
C ASP A 399 -20.55 -0.06 -23.33
N VAL A 400 -19.97 -0.98 -22.58
CA VAL A 400 -20.47 -2.36 -22.45
C VAL A 400 -21.86 -2.44 -21.83
N TYR A 401 -22.35 -1.37 -21.20
CA TYR A 401 -23.66 -1.26 -20.58
C TYR A 401 -24.70 -0.61 -21.53
N GLY A 402 -24.25 -0.13 -22.67
CA GLY A 402 -25.10 0.44 -23.72
C GLY A 402 -25.28 1.97 -23.62
N HIS A 403 -24.59 2.68 -22.74
CA HIS A 403 -24.60 4.14 -22.70
C HIS A 403 -23.88 4.72 -23.91
N ILE A 404 -24.44 5.75 -24.50
CA ILE A 404 -23.79 6.49 -25.58
C ILE A 404 -22.60 7.26 -25.00
N PHE A 405 -21.48 7.24 -25.70
CA PHE A 405 -20.25 7.96 -25.34
C PHE A 405 -20.48 9.48 -25.24
N ASP A 406 -19.84 10.13 -24.29
CA ASP A 406 -19.79 11.57 -24.11
C ASP A 406 -18.41 12.07 -24.54
N GLY A 407 -18.33 12.61 -25.75
CA GLY A 407 -17.07 12.98 -26.39
C GLY A 407 -16.53 14.34 -25.93
N ASP A 408 -17.39 15.26 -25.51
CA ASP A 408 -17.00 16.61 -25.05
C ASP A 408 -16.94 16.73 -23.52
N ALA A 409 -17.19 15.61 -22.82
CA ALA A 409 -17.09 15.47 -21.37
C ALA A 409 -17.98 16.46 -20.59
N ASP A 410 -19.18 16.78 -21.11
CA ASP A 410 -20.14 17.66 -20.45
C ASP A 410 -21.10 16.92 -19.51
N SER A 411 -20.90 15.61 -19.30
CA SER A 411 -21.74 14.68 -18.55
C SER A 411 -23.06 14.33 -19.22
N THR A 412 -23.22 14.70 -20.49
CA THR A 412 -24.40 14.38 -21.31
C THR A 412 -23.99 13.44 -22.43
N ALA A 413 -24.75 12.40 -22.67
CA ALA A 413 -24.48 11.47 -23.76
C ALA A 413 -24.44 12.17 -25.11
N GLY A 414 -23.38 11.98 -25.88
CA GLY A 414 -23.13 12.62 -27.18
C GLY A 414 -21.91 13.52 -27.18
N GLY A 415 -21.79 14.39 -28.16
CA GLY A 415 -20.62 15.25 -28.33
C GLY A 415 -19.47 14.58 -29.09
N GLU A 416 -18.74 15.33 -29.92
CA GLU A 416 -17.61 14.85 -30.70
C GLU A 416 -16.30 15.07 -29.90
N PHE A 417 -15.49 14.01 -29.79
CA PHE A 417 -14.13 14.16 -29.26
C PHE A 417 -13.19 14.53 -30.38
N GLU A 418 -12.33 15.52 -30.19
CA GLU A 418 -11.29 15.93 -31.11
C GLU A 418 -9.94 16.09 -30.43
N LEU A 419 -8.94 15.35 -30.92
CA LEU A 419 -7.54 15.40 -30.48
C LEU A 419 -6.71 15.98 -31.61
N ASN A 420 -6.10 17.15 -31.41
CA ASN A 420 -5.20 17.79 -32.32
C ASN A 420 -3.76 17.69 -31.84
N PHE A 421 -2.85 17.23 -32.68
CA PHE A 421 -1.43 17.14 -32.37
C PHE A 421 -0.58 17.35 -33.60
N LYS A 422 0.69 17.69 -33.42
CA LYS A 422 1.66 17.83 -34.52
C LYS A 422 2.82 16.87 -34.28
N THR A 423 3.23 16.14 -35.30
CA THR A 423 4.43 15.31 -35.25
C THR A 423 5.69 16.15 -35.21
N GLY A 424 6.70 15.65 -34.53
CA GLY A 424 8.02 16.24 -34.45
C GLY A 424 8.83 16.16 -35.78
N PRO A 425 9.99 16.79 -35.83
CA PRO A 425 10.92 16.61 -36.94
C PRO A 425 11.50 15.18 -36.94
N PRO A 426 12.05 14.68 -38.09
CA PRO A 426 12.77 13.43 -38.11
C PRO A 426 14.00 13.51 -37.19
N ASP A 427 14.26 12.45 -36.46
CA ASP A 427 15.53 12.32 -35.76
C ASP A 427 16.68 12.08 -36.77
N MET A 428 17.79 12.77 -36.58
CA MET A 428 18.99 12.71 -37.41
C MET A 428 20.24 12.50 -36.56
N GLU A 429 20.09 12.33 -35.26
CA GLU A 429 21.19 12.10 -34.31
C GLU A 429 21.40 10.58 -34.14
N ALA A 430 22.61 10.12 -34.29
CA ALA A 430 22.94 8.71 -34.09
C ALA A 430 23.14 8.42 -32.58
N PRO A 431 22.77 7.23 -32.12
CA PRO A 431 22.94 6.88 -30.71
C PRO A 431 24.42 6.91 -30.29
N TYR A 432 24.66 7.39 -29.07
CA TYR A 432 25.96 7.38 -28.41
C TYR A 432 25.84 7.10 -26.92
N ILE A 433 26.91 6.60 -26.32
CA ILE A 433 26.94 6.31 -24.89
C ILE A 433 27.12 7.60 -24.09
N VAL A 434 26.21 7.88 -23.17
CA VAL A 434 26.27 9.05 -22.27
C VAL A 434 26.88 8.72 -20.92
N LYS A 435 26.75 7.46 -20.46
CA LYS A 435 27.28 7.03 -19.16
C LYS A 435 27.64 5.54 -19.17
N VAL A 436 28.66 5.19 -18.41
CA VAL A 436 29.09 3.80 -18.21
C VAL A 436 29.35 3.53 -16.73
N TYR A 437 29.12 2.29 -16.30
CA TYR A 437 29.58 1.76 -15.02
C TYR A 437 30.16 0.34 -15.23
N PRO A 438 31.31 0.00 -14.63
CA PRO A 438 32.23 0.88 -13.90
C PRO A 438 32.71 2.06 -14.75
N GLU A 439 33.09 3.17 -14.10
CA GLU A 439 33.65 4.31 -14.82
C GLU A 439 34.97 3.93 -15.53
N ASN A 440 35.27 4.59 -16.64
CA ASN A 440 36.50 4.29 -17.37
C ASN A 440 37.71 4.50 -16.48
N ILE A 441 38.61 3.50 -16.48
CA ILE A 441 39.83 3.37 -15.64
C ILE A 441 39.57 3.25 -14.12
N ALA A 442 38.33 2.93 -13.72
CA ALA A 442 38.00 2.65 -12.32
C ALA A 442 38.86 1.51 -11.77
N GLN A 443 39.14 1.58 -10.48
CA GLN A 443 39.96 0.57 -9.77
C GLN A 443 39.23 0.02 -8.56
N HIS A 444 39.67 -1.15 -8.11
CA HIS A 444 39.08 -1.84 -6.96
C HIS A 444 37.61 -2.21 -7.14
N ILE A 445 37.24 -2.50 -8.38
CA ILE A 445 35.88 -2.94 -8.70
C ILE A 445 35.65 -4.35 -8.12
N GLU A 446 34.46 -4.63 -7.65
CA GLU A 446 34.02 -5.96 -7.19
C GLU A 446 34.28 -7.04 -8.23
N LEU A 447 34.41 -8.29 -7.78
CA LEU A 447 34.71 -9.42 -8.69
C LEU A 447 33.50 -9.89 -9.50
N SER A 448 32.31 -9.47 -9.12
CA SER A 448 31.06 -9.70 -9.86
C SER A 448 30.37 -8.36 -10.21
N PRO A 449 31.01 -7.52 -11.04
CA PRO A 449 30.42 -6.22 -11.40
C PRO A 449 29.27 -6.40 -12.39
N ILE A 450 28.32 -5.46 -12.33
CA ILE A 450 27.37 -5.25 -13.42
C ILE A 450 27.95 -4.18 -14.34
N ILE A 451 28.12 -4.51 -15.61
CA ILE A 451 28.58 -3.52 -16.60
C ILE A 451 27.37 -2.83 -17.18
N ASN A 452 27.28 -1.52 -16.96
CA ASN A 452 26.14 -0.71 -17.39
C ASN A 452 26.59 0.29 -18.47
N MET A 453 25.77 0.43 -19.52
CA MET A 453 25.96 1.41 -20.58
C MET A 453 24.62 2.11 -20.85
N GLN A 454 24.58 3.41 -20.66
CA GLN A 454 23.42 4.25 -20.90
C GLN A 454 23.61 5.05 -22.19
N PHE A 455 22.58 5.06 -23.04
CA PHE A 455 22.56 5.78 -24.32
C PHE A 455 21.77 7.08 -24.21
N ASN A 456 22.01 8.03 -25.14
CA ASN A 456 21.30 9.30 -25.22
C ASN A 456 19.82 9.11 -25.61
N GLU A 457 19.47 7.99 -26.25
CA GLU A 457 18.18 7.70 -26.83
C GLU A 457 17.84 6.22 -26.84
N VAL A 458 16.68 5.85 -27.36
CA VAL A 458 16.31 4.44 -27.57
C VAL A 458 17.07 3.87 -28.75
N VAL A 459 17.75 2.76 -28.55
CA VAL A 459 18.45 2.00 -29.59
C VAL A 459 17.67 0.74 -29.96
N GLY A 460 17.80 0.32 -31.21
CA GLY A 460 17.01 -0.74 -31.82
C GLY A 460 17.18 -2.13 -31.21
N PRO A 461 16.43 -3.11 -31.71
CA PRO A 461 16.15 -4.36 -31.00
C PRO A 461 17.37 -5.21 -30.66
N ASP A 462 17.23 -5.96 -29.60
CA ASP A 462 18.20 -6.75 -28.84
C ASP A 462 19.14 -7.66 -29.63
N SER A 463 18.76 -8.09 -30.84
CA SER A 463 19.50 -9.02 -31.67
C SER A 463 20.85 -8.48 -32.19
N ILE A 464 21.10 -7.18 -32.07
CA ILE A 464 22.32 -6.55 -32.57
C ILE A 464 23.40 -6.48 -31.48
N LEU A 465 23.02 -6.48 -30.22
CA LEU A 465 23.94 -6.27 -29.10
C LEU A 465 24.83 -7.46 -28.79
N GLU A 466 24.29 -8.67 -28.83
CA GLU A 466 25.09 -9.89 -28.56
C GLU A 466 26.27 -10.03 -29.52
N ASP A 467 26.17 -9.51 -30.72
CA ASP A 467 27.23 -9.51 -31.71
C ASP A 467 28.18 -8.30 -31.62
N LEU A 468 27.72 -7.18 -31.06
CA LEU A 468 28.45 -5.91 -31.04
C LEU A 468 29.16 -5.63 -29.72
N PHE A 469 28.65 -6.19 -28.62
CA PHE A 469 29.16 -5.96 -27.27
C PHE A 469 29.95 -7.17 -26.76
N TYR A 470 31.11 -6.92 -26.13
CA TYR A 470 31.83 -7.93 -25.36
C TYR A 470 32.72 -7.34 -24.27
N LEU A 471 32.95 -8.12 -23.22
CA LEU A 471 33.89 -7.88 -22.15
C LEU A 471 35.09 -8.82 -22.35
N GLU A 472 36.31 -8.29 -22.35
CA GLU A 472 37.54 -9.07 -22.45
C GLU A 472 38.50 -8.80 -21.28
N ARG A 473 39.24 -9.81 -20.87
CA ARG A 473 40.36 -9.65 -19.96
C ARG A 473 41.56 -9.08 -20.74
N PHE A 474 42.13 -7.97 -20.26
CA PHE A 474 43.20 -7.26 -20.98
C PHE A 474 44.49 -8.11 -21.16
N LEU A 475 44.77 -9.01 -20.21
CA LEU A 475 46.04 -9.77 -20.19
C LEU A 475 46.20 -10.75 -21.37
N ASP A 476 45.16 -11.48 -21.72
CA ASP A 476 45.14 -12.57 -22.68
C ASP A 476 44.04 -12.49 -23.73
N HIS A 477 43.24 -11.42 -23.71
CA HIS A 477 42.12 -11.19 -24.59
C HIS A 477 41.03 -12.27 -24.52
N SER A 478 40.95 -13.01 -23.40
CA SER A 478 39.86 -13.95 -23.19
C SER A 478 38.52 -13.23 -22.98
N TYR A 479 37.48 -13.71 -23.65
CA TYR A 479 36.14 -13.17 -23.49
C TYR A 479 35.53 -13.62 -22.19
N VAL A 480 34.75 -12.75 -21.58
CA VAL A 480 33.91 -13.02 -20.40
C VAL A 480 32.50 -13.33 -20.89
N GLU A 481 32.03 -14.53 -20.56
CA GLU A 481 30.63 -14.91 -20.84
C GLU A 481 29.69 -14.29 -19.82
N GLY A 482 28.50 -13.91 -20.25
CA GLY A 482 27.49 -13.27 -19.38
C GLY A 482 26.15 -13.13 -20.05
N ILE A 483 25.22 -12.56 -19.32
CA ILE A 483 23.87 -12.23 -19.79
C ILE A 483 23.83 -10.73 -20.05
N THR A 484 23.32 -10.32 -21.21
CA THR A 484 23.04 -8.90 -21.53
C THR A 484 21.55 -8.67 -21.49
N GLU A 485 21.12 -7.66 -20.75
CA GLU A 485 19.73 -7.19 -20.74
C GLU A 485 19.63 -5.76 -21.19
N HIS A 486 18.57 -5.47 -21.94
CA HIS A 486 18.24 -4.15 -22.47
C HIS A 486 16.98 -3.62 -21.81
N TYR A 487 17.05 -2.42 -21.29
CA TYR A 487 15.91 -1.72 -20.67
C TYR A 487 15.73 -0.36 -21.35
N ILE A 488 14.48 0.09 -21.43
CA ILE A 488 14.12 1.44 -21.87
C ILE A 488 13.54 2.17 -20.67
N VAL A 489 14.21 3.25 -20.27
CA VAL A 489 13.80 4.08 -19.12
C VAL A 489 13.86 5.54 -19.56
N ASN A 490 12.77 6.27 -19.37
CA ASN A 490 12.69 7.70 -19.70
C ASN A 490 13.16 8.05 -21.13
N THR A 491 12.79 7.26 -22.13
CA THR A 491 13.21 7.43 -23.54
C THR A 491 14.71 7.22 -23.81
N GLN A 492 15.39 6.53 -22.93
CA GLN A 492 16.81 6.15 -23.09
C GLN A 492 16.97 4.65 -22.96
N SER A 493 17.85 4.09 -23.78
CA SER A 493 18.28 2.70 -23.64
C SER A 493 19.38 2.57 -22.63
N VAL A 494 19.30 1.51 -21.81
CA VAL A 494 20.39 1.07 -20.94
C VAL A 494 20.61 -0.42 -21.09
N PHE A 495 21.88 -0.81 -21.18
CA PHE A 495 22.30 -2.20 -21.24
C PHE A 495 23.06 -2.57 -19.99
N ASN A 496 22.64 -3.67 -19.37
CA ASN A 496 23.35 -4.28 -18.27
C ASN A 496 23.93 -5.61 -18.73
N PHE A 497 25.23 -5.80 -18.54
CA PHE A 497 25.89 -7.08 -18.74
C PHE A 497 26.26 -7.67 -17.39
N PHE A 498 25.85 -8.91 -17.17
CA PHE A 498 26.05 -9.68 -15.95
C PHE A 498 27.02 -10.84 -16.25
N PRO A 499 28.29 -10.79 -15.79
CA PRO A 499 29.20 -11.91 -15.94
C PRO A 499 28.67 -13.18 -15.29
N ASN A 500 28.72 -14.31 -15.99
CA ASN A 500 28.27 -15.61 -15.47
C ASN A 500 29.12 -16.12 -14.30
N GLU A 501 30.39 -15.71 -14.25
CA GLU A 501 31.34 -16.09 -13.22
C GLU A 501 32.08 -14.86 -12.68
N GLN A 502 32.60 -14.98 -11.47
CA GLN A 502 33.46 -13.94 -10.90
C GLN A 502 34.70 -13.67 -11.78
N LEU A 503 35.03 -12.41 -11.92
CA LEU A 503 36.20 -11.94 -12.58
C LEU A 503 37.47 -12.24 -11.73
N PHE A 504 38.62 -12.36 -12.35
CA PHE A 504 39.87 -12.56 -11.62
C PHE A 504 40.28 -11.31 -10.83
N PRO A 505 40.83 -11.46 -9.62
CA PRO A 505 41.23 -10.31 -8.78
C PRO A 505 42.49 -9.63 -9.36
N ASN A 506 42.58 -8.30 -9.15
CA ASN A 506 43.66 -7.40 -9.60
C ASN A 506 43.91 -7.44 -11.12
N GLU A 507 42.91 -7.78 -11.92
CA GLU A 507 43.02 -7.85 -13.36
C GLU A 507 42.30 -6.67 -14.02
N THR A 508 42.82 -6.28 -15.18
CA THR A 508 42.15 -5.25 -15.99
C THR A 508 41.23 -5.91 -17.02
N TYR A 509 40.04 -5.37 -17.14
CA TYR A 509 39.07 -5.76 -18.12
C TYR A 509 38.75 -4.59 -19.04
N VAL A 510 38.43 -4.89 -20.29
CA VAL A 510 38.06 -3.91 -21.31
C VAL A 510 36.71 -4.27 -21.88
N THR A 511 35.82 -3.32 -21.79
CA THR A 511 34.52 -3.38 -22.46
C THR A 511 34.64 -2.79 -23.86
N ARG A 512 34.07 -3.46 -24.84
CA ARG A 512 34.03 -2.98 -26.23
C ARG A 512 32.63 -3.04 -26.79
N LEU A 513 32.24 -1.97 -27.46
CA LEU A 513 31.05 -1.89 -28.28
C LEU A 513 31.46 -1.50 -29.69
N SER A 514 31.14 -2.34 -30.65
CA SER A 514 31.46 -2.15 -32.08
C SER A 514 30.44 -1.14 -32.70
N PRO A 515 30.81 -0.47 -33.83
CA PRO A 515 29.83 0.31 -34.60
C PRO A 515 28.73 -0.58 -35.16
N GLY A 516 27.61 0.03 -35.58
CA GLY A 516 26.51 -0.64 -36.26
C GLY A 516 25.25 -0.76 -35.38
N LEU A 517 25.25 -0.18 -34.18
CA LEU A 517 24.04 -0.03 -33.38
C LEU A 517 23.18 1.09 -33.97
N GLU A 518 21.93 0.82 -34.25
CA GLU A 518 20.97 1.77 -34.81
C GLU A 518 19.91 2.19 -33.79
N ASP A 519 19.43 3.42 -33.90
CA ASP A 519 18.21 3.88 -33.23
C ASP A 519 16.96 3.41 -33.99
N GLU A 520 15.78 3.85 -33.55
CA GLU A 520 14.50 3.56 -34.21
C GLU A 520 14.34 4.24 -35.57
N PHE A 521 15.18 5.23 -35.89
CA PHE A 521 15.23 5.92 -37.19
C PHE A 521 16.31 5.43 -38.13
N HIS A 522 17.01 4.37 -37.81
CA HIS A 522 18.14 3.83 -38.54
C HIS A 522 19.35 4.77 -38.63
N ASN A 523 19.47 5.70 -37.67
CA ASN A 523 20.73 6.42 -37.53
C ASN A 523 21.75 5.47 -36.84
N GLU A 524 22.86 5.18 -37.51
CA GLU A 524 23.84 4.19 -37.09
C GLU A 524 24.95 4.82 -36.23
N MET A 525 25.26 4.23 -35.10
CA MET A 525 26.47 4.54 -34.31
C MET A 525 27.72 4.18 -35.10
N ASN A 526 28.39 5.17 -35.66
CA ASN A 526 29.50 5.00 -36.60
C ASN A 526 30.89 4.82 -35.92
N SER A 527 31.01 4.91 -34.62
CA SER A 527 32.25 4.84 -33.88
C SER A 527 32.21 3.77 -32.78
N ALA A 528 33.28 2.94 -32.70
CA ALA A 528 33.43 2.02 -31.59
C ALA A 528 33.58 2.77 -30.27
N HIS A 529 33.01 2.25 -29.20
CA HIS A 529 33.23 2.72 -27.83
C HIS A 529 33.97 1.65 -27.02
N SER A 530 34.90 2.08 -26.14
CA SER A 530 35.56 1.17 -25.21
C SER A 530 35.92 1.89 -23.91
N PHE A 531 35.83 1.16 -22.82
CA PHE A 531 36.25 1.60 -21.50
C PHE A 531 36.87 0.43 -20.73
N SER A 532 37.64 0.71 -19.71
CA SER A 532 38.33 -0.31 -18.95
C SER A 532 38.20 -0.08 -17.45
N PHE A 533 38.33 -1.15 -16.68
CA PHE A 533 38.36 -1.08 -15.22
C PHE A 533 39.32 -2.17 -14.67
N GLN A 534 39.70 -2.02 -13.41
CA GLN A 534 40.52 -3.02 -12.71
C GLN A 534 39.75 -3.54 -11.50
N THR A 535 39.70 -4.87 -11.37
CA THR A 535 39.08 -5.54 -10.21
C THR A 535 39.93 -5.36 -8.95
N GLY A 536 39.28 -5.45 -7.79
CA GLY A 536 39.95 -5.47 -6.49
C GLY A 536 40.76 -6.72 -6.21
N SER A 537 41.45 -6.75 -5.07
CA SER A 537 42.39 -7.85 -4.71
C SER A 537 41.73 -9.00 -3.97
N VAL A 538 40.51 -8.84 -3.47
CA VAL A 538 39.80 -9.81 -2.62
C VAL A 538 38.36 -9.90 -2.99
N ASP A 539 37.79 -11.08 -2.82
CA ASP A 539 36.36 -11.26 -2.65
C ASP A 539 36.00 -11.04 -1.18
N PHE A 540 34.82 -10.51 -0.92
CA PHE A 540 34.33 -10.30 0.44
C PHE A 540 33.53 -11.52 0.90
N ASP A 541 33.66 -11.89 2.17
CA ASP A 541 32.73 -12.81 2.80
C ASP A 541 31.37 -12.09 2.95
N ASN A 542 30.42 -12.45 2.12
CA ASN A 542 29.12 -11.79 2.04
C ASN A 542 28.17 -12.31 3.13
N MET A 543 27.61 -11.40 3.90
CA MET A 543 26.50 -11.67 4.82
C MET A 543 25.22 -11.10 4.24
N LEU A 544 24.34 -11.98 3.76
CA LEU A 544 23.07 -11.58 3.17
C LEU A 544 22.12 -11.04 4.26
N ILE A 545 21.56 -9.86 4.02
CA ILE A 545 20.48 -9.29 4.84
C ILE A 545 19.13 -9.70 4.26
N ASP A 546 18.85 -9.29 3.01
CA ASP A 546 17.63 -9.66 2.29
C ASP A 546 17.97 -9.81 0.79
N ASN A 547 17.35 -10.78 0.14
CA ASN A 547 17.41 -10.95 -1.31
C ASN A 547 16.07 -10.70 -2.00
N PHE A 548 15.09 -10.21 -1.28
CA PHE A 548 13.74 -9.88 -1.73
C PHE A 548 12.95 -11.03 -2.37
N GLU A 549 13.41 -12.28 -2.24
CA GLU A 549 12.76 -13.45 -2.85
C GLU A 549 11.52 -13.93 -2.09
N SER A 550 11.43 -13.68 -0.78
CA SER A 550 10.36 -14.21 0.05
C SER A 550 9.91 -13.22 1.14
N ASN A 551 8.61 -13.21 1.41
CA ASN A 551 7.99 -12.43 2.48
C ASN A 551 8.31 -10.92 2.43
N MET A 552 8.60 -10.38 1.27
CA MET A 552 9.02 -9.00 1.11
C MET A 552 7.98 -8.03 1.66
N THR A 553 6.72 -8.14 1.24
CA THR A 553 5.60 -7.27 1.69
C THR A 553 5.24 -7.42 3.17
N SER A 554 5.69 -8.48 3.83
CA SER A 554 5.55 -8.65 5.28
C SER A 554 6.79 -8.20 6.07
N ASN A 555 7.97 -8.18 5.44
CA ASN A 555 9.21 -7.74 6.05
C ASN A 555 9.38 -6.22 5.94
N TRP A 556 9.03 -5.65 4.80
CA TRP A 556 9.13 -4.24 4.47
C TRP A 556 7.77 -3.58 4.43
N TRP A 557 7.64 -2.43 5.03
CA TRP A 557 6.39 -1.67 4.99
C TRP A 557 6.29 -0.87 3.68
N SER A 558 5.09 -0.72 3.16
CA SER A 558 4.85 0.28 2.12
C SER A 558 5.23 1.68 2.63
N PRO A 559 5.82 2.55 1.79
CA PRO A 559 6.37 3.85 2.21
C PRO A 559 5.40 4.69 3.04
N GLU A 560 4.13 4.72 2.68
CA GLU A 560 3.07 5.49 3.35
C GLU A 560 2.75 4.99 4.77
N MET A 561 3.06 3.74 5.09
CA MET A 561 2.84 3.17 6.42
C MET A 561 3.83 3.68 7.47
N SER A 562 4.95 4.24 7.06
CA SER A 562 5.95 4.78 7.97
C SER A 562 5.57 6.19 8.44
N GLY A 563 5.43 6.39 9.74
CA GLY A 563 5.15 7.71 10.31
C GLY A 563 6.26 8.76 10.11
N SER A 564 7.40 8.38 9.55
CA SER A 564 8.48 9.31 9.16
C SER A 564 8.43 9.71 7.69
N THR A 565 7.64 9.02 6.86
CA THR A 565 7.45 9.39 5.46
C THR A 565 6.65 10.69 5.36
N THR A 566 7.10 11.63 4.55
CA THR A 566 6.47 12.95 4.38
C THR A 566 6.77 13.53 3.00
N GLY A 567 5.91 14.43 2.51
CA GLY A 567 6.09 15.13 1.23
C GLY A 567 5.95 14.22 0.02
N ILE A 568 5.13 13.19 0.11
CA ILE A 568 4.82 12.26 -0.98
C ILE A 568 3.42 12.51 -1.55
N ILE A 569 3.19 12.03 -2.76
CA ILE A 569 1.86 11.85 -3.36
C ILE A 569 1.46 10.39 -3.12
N PRO A 570 0.51 10.10 -2.20
CA PRO A 570 0.19 8.73 -1.80
C PRO A 570 -0.18 7.82 -2.98
N ASP A 571 -1.04 8.26 -3.88
CA ASP A 571 -1.49 7.48 -5.04
C ASP A 571 -0.36 7.14 -6.04
N SER A 572 0.77 7.83 -5.95
CA SER A 572 1.95 7.60 -6.80
C SER A 572 3.13 7.00 -6.03
N THR A 573 2.93 6.63 -4.76
CA THR A 573 4.00 6.11 -3.91
C THR A 573 3.58 4.75 -3.38
N SER A 574 4.33 3.72 -3.74
CA SER A 574 4.00 2.34 -3.35
C SER A 574 5.22 1.45 -3.38
N MET A 575 5.17 0.34 -2.64
CA MET A 575 6.11 -0.76 -2.73
C MET A 575 5.42 -2.01 -3.27
N SER A 576 6.07 -2.70 -4.19
CA SER A 576 5.55 -3.94 -4.79
C SER A 576 6.68 -4.89 -5.15
N VAL A 577 6.32 -6.13 -5.50
CA VAL A 577 7.24 -7.13 -6.05
C VAL A 577 7.26 -6.99 -7.56
N ASP A 578 8.47 -6.99 -8.14
CA ASP A 578 8.67 -7.08 -9.59
C ASP A 578 9.43 -8.38 -9.92
N ASN A 579 9.13 -8.99 -11.05
CA ASN A 579 9.78 -10.20 -11.54
C ASN A 579 10.33 -10.05 -12.98
N VAL A 580 10.38 -8.83 -13.46
CA VAL A 580 10.90 -8.48 -14.79
C VAL A 580 12.27 -7.81 -14.68
N ILE A 581 12.37 -6.79 -13.83
CA ILE A 581 13.64 -6.10 -13.56
C ILE A 581 14.35 -6.81 -12.40
N VAL A 582 15.21 -7.78 -12.71
CA VAL A 582 15.87 -8.62 -11.70
C VAL A 582 17.40 -8.54 -11.81
N ASN A 583 18.09 -8.84 -10.71
CA ASN A 583 19.56 -8.82 -10.67
C ASN A 583 20.13 -10.22 -10.89
N HIS A 584 20.76 -10.47 -12.03
CA HIS A 584 21.34 -11.77 -12.37
C HIS A 584 22.63 -12.10 -11.61
N VAL A 585 23.39 -11.10 -11.13
CA VAL A 585 24.59 -11.35 -10.29
C VAL A 585 24.24 -12.06 -8.98
N THR A 586 23.09 -11.74 -8.42
CA THR A 586 22.60 -12.36 -7.18
C THR A 586 21.73 -13.60 -7.42
N ASN A 587 21.53 -14.00 -8.68
CA ASN A 587 20.61 -15.06 -9.11
C ASN A 587 19.18 -14.82 -8.61
N SER A 588 18.77 -13.56 -8.49
CA SER A 588 17.43 -13.17 -8.05
C SER A 588 16.39 -13.45 -9.12
N THR A 589 15.18 -13.84 -8.70
CA THR A 589 13.99 -13.99 -9.55
C THR A 589 12.97 -12.88 -9.32
N LYS A 590 13.24 -12.02 -8.33
CA LYS A 590 12.41 -10.89 -7.94
C LYS A 590 13.25 -9.72 -7.49
N SER A 591 12.64 -8.56 -7.49
CA SER A 591 13.17 -7.33 -6.92
C SER A 591 12.08 -6.59 -6.13
N MET A 592 12.47 -5.77 -5.18
CA MET A 592 11.58 -4.81 -4.52
C MET A 592 11.49 -3.57 -5.39
N LYS A 593 10.29 -3.28 -5.88
CA LYS A 593 9.99 -2.10 -6.69
C LYS A 593 9.39 -1.02 -5.80
N ILE A 594 9.96 0.17 -5.81
CA ILE A 594 9.44 1.35 -5.16
C ILE A 594 9.08 2.38 -6.24
N ASN A 595 7.78 2.65 -6.42
CA ASN A 595 7.32 3.83 -7.13
C ASN A 595 7.24 4.99 -6.15
N TYR A 596 7.56 6.19 -6.58
CA TYR A 596 7.43 7.36 -5.73
C TYR A 596 6.99 8.61 -6.52
N GLY A 597 6.17 9.42 -5.86
CA GLY A 597 5.79 10.74 -6.31
C GLY A 597 6.03 11.76 -5.19
N TRP A 598 6.71 12.87 -5.51
CA TRP A 598 7.00 13.93 -4.56
C TRP A 598 5.97 15.05 -4.65
N ASP A 599 5.37 15.44 -3.53
CA ASP A 599 4.57 16.66 -3.47
C ASP A 599 5.50 17.88 -3.41
N VAL A 600 5.68 18.52 -4.56
CA VAL A 600 6.56 19.69 -4.72
C VAL A 600 6.03 20.95 -4.03
N ASN A 601 4.83 20.93 -3.47
CA ASN A 601 4.25 22.04 -2.74
C ASN A 601 4.58 22.02 -1.24
N THR A 602 5.31 21.01 -0.77
CA THR A 602 5.77 20.91 0.63
C THR A 602 7.22 21.37 0.78
N ASP A 603 7.65 21.59 2.02
CA ASP A 603 9.02 22.04 2.34
C ASP A 603 9.92 20.89 2.84
N SER A 604 9.41 19.66 2.90
CA SER A 604 10.11 18.49 3.46
C SER A 604 9.70 17.22 2.75
N TRP A 605 10.68 16.42 2.38
CA TRP A 605 10.49 15.17 1.65
C TRP A 605 11.33 14.07 2.27
N LEU A 606 10.69 12.97 2.62
CA LEU A 606 11.35 11.76 3.08
C LEU A 606 10.45 10.55 2.80
N ILE A 607 10.96 9.56 2.10
CA ILE A 607 10.44 8.20 2.14
C ILE A 607 11.34 7.41 3.09
N ARG A 608 10.73 6.71 4.04
CA ARG A 608 11.38 5.69 4.86
C ARG A 608 10.80 4.33 4.50
N GLU A 609 11.53 3.60 3.67
CA GLU A 609 11.22 2.20 3.37
C GLU A 609 11.70 1.33 4.51
N TYR A 610 10.78 1.00 5.43
CA TYR A 610 11.08 0.45 6.74
C TYR A 610 11.11 -1.08 6.75
N LEU A 611 12.21 -1.66 7.20
CA LEU A 611 12.33 -3.10 7.48
C LEU A 611 11.72 -3.40 8.86
N SER A 612 10.43 -3.78 8.89
CA SER A 612 9.67 -3.94 10.13
C SER A 612 9.94 -5.26 10.86
N GLY A 613 10.30 -6.33 10.13
CA GLY A 613 10.39 -7.65 10.75
C GLY A 613 11.06 -8.72 9.90
N GLY A 614 10.76 -9.97 10.23
CA GLY A 614 11.27 -11.15 9.54
C GLY A 614 12.75 -11.47 9.81
N ALA A 615 13.26 -12.47 9.10
CA ALA A 615 14.67 -12.88 9.20
C ALA A 615 15.66 -11.74 8.85
N PRO A 616 15.40 -10.90 7.84
CA PRO A 616 16.27 -9.77 7.50
C PRO A 616 16.50 -8.79 8.66
N ARG A 617 15.45 -8.49 9.45
CA ARG A 617 15.55 -7.59 10.61
C ARG A 617 16.47 -8.11 11.70
N ASN A 618 16.72 -9.42 11.75
CA ASN A 618 17.55 -10.07 12.78
C ASN A 618 19.03 -10.14 12.41
N VAL A 619 19.40 -9.79 11.17
CA VAL A 619 20.79 -9.78 10.74
C VAL A 619 21.54 -8.63 11.41
N GLN A 620 22.59 -8.95 12.14
CA GLN A 620 23.42 -7.97 12.85
C GLN A 620 24.84 -7.95 12.29
N PHE A 621 25.41 -6.77 12.23
CA PHE A 621 26.74 -6.51 11.73
C PHE A 621 27.43 -5.40 12.56
N THR A 622 28.65 -5.05 12.24
CA THR A 622 29.41 -3.97 12.91
C THR A 622 29.82 -2.93 11.88
N LYS A 623 30.25 -1.77 12.31
CA LYS A 623 30.76 -0.71 11.43
C LYS A 623 31.98 -1.11 10.59
N ASP A 624 32.64 -2.23 10.93
CA ASP A 624 33.79 -2.74 10.15
C ASP A 624 33.34 -3.50 8.88
N HIS A 625 32.04 -3.65 8.66
CA HIS A 625 31.47 -4.20 7.43
C HIS A 625 31.20 -3.08 6.43
N LEU A 626 31.24 -3.45 5.15
CA LEU A 626 30.76 -2.62 4.05
C LEU A 626 29.28 -2.94 3.83
N LEU A 627 28.40 -1.96 4.00
CA LEU A 627 26.98 -2.15 3.73
C LEU A 627 26.68 -1.86 2.26
N GLN A 628 26.02 -2.80 1.58
CA GLN A 628 25.84 -2.76 0.14
C GLN A 628 24.41 -3.08 -0.26
N VAL A 629 23.93 -2.46 -1.34
CA VAL A 629 22.67 -2.80 -2.01
C VAL A 629 22.80 -2.56 -3.52
N TYR A 630 22.27 -3.45 -4.33
CA TYR A 630 22.08 -3.18 -5.74
C TYR A 630 20.83 -2.34 -5.94
N ILE A 631 20.95 -1.27 -6.72
CA ILE A 631 19.83 -0.39 -7.07
C ILE A 631 19.76 -0.25 -8.59
N PHE A 632 18.58 -0.56 -9.14
CA PHE A 632 18.26 -0.14 -10.50
C PHE A 632 17.74 1.29 -10.44
N GLY A 633 18.58 2.21 -10.90
CA GLY A 633 18.33 3.66 -10.87
C GLY A 633 17.50 4.13 -12.06
N ASP A 634 16.90 5.30 -11.92
CA ASP A 634 16.01 5.95 -12.88
C ASP A 634 16.49 7.33 -13.36
N ASP A 635 17.73 7.72 -13.00
CA ASP A 635 18.34 9.05 -13.24
C ASP A 635 17.47 10.24 -12.74
N SER A 636 16.60 9.98 -11.78
CA SER A 636 15.71 11.00 -11.21
C SER A 636 16.42 12.10 -10.43
N ARG A 637 17.67 11.87 -10.06
CA ARG A 637 18.47 12.68 -9.13
C ARG A 637 17.92 12.76 -7.71
N SER A 638 16.90 11.96 -7.39
CA SER A 638 16.51 11.73 -6.01
C SER A 638 17.69 11.19 -5.22
N LYS A 639 17.70 11.42 -3.92
CA LYS A 639 18.83 11.01 -3.08
C LYS A 639 18.44 9.80 -2.25
N PHE A 640 19.33 8.82 -2.22
CA PHE A 640 19.22 7.59 -1.43
C PHE A 640 20.20 7.61 -0.26
N ARG A 641 19.83 6.97 0.86
CA ARG A 641 20.77 6.63 1.93
C ARG A 641 20.30 5.41 2.72
N PHE A 642 21.26 4.72 3.33
CA PHE A 642 21.02 3.68 4.31
C PHE A 642 20.66 4.29 5.67
N CYS A 643 19.81 3.59 6.42
CA CYS A 643 19.53 3.87 7.82
C CYS A 643 19.70 2.57 8.63
N VAL A 644 20.41 2.64 9.74
CA VAL A 644 20.68 1.51 10.62
C VAL A 644 20.29 1.83 12.05
N ASP A 645 19.77 0.83 12.77
CA ASP A 645 19.73 0.85 14.23
C ASP A 645 21.12 0.50 14.76
N ASP A 646 21.60 1.25 15.73
CA ASP A 646 22.82 0.92 16.43
C ASP A 646 22.59 0.38 17.86
N ASN A 647 23.66 -0.08 18.49
CA ASN A 647 23.64 -0.62 19.86
C ASN A 647 22.60 -1.73 20.08
N VAL A 648 22.34 -2.55 19.08
CA VAL A 648 21.42 -3.69 19.13
C VAL A 648 21.95 -4.76 20.12
N PRO A 649 21.11 -5.36 21.01
CA PRO A 649 19.66 -5.27 21.10
C PRO A 649 19.11 -4.12 21.96
N ASN A 650 19.94 -3.25 22.50
CA ASN A 650 19.53 -2.16 23.39
C ASN A 650 19.17 -0.88 22.62
N SER A 651 18.92 -0.97 21.32
CA SER A 651 18.52 0.14 20.47
C SER A 651 17.24 0.81 20.99
N SER A 652 17.18 2.12 20.94
CA SER A 652 16.04 2.95 21.34
C SER A 652 15.65 3.87 20.21
N ALA A 653 14.52 4.55 20.32
CA ALA A 653 14.02 5.50 19.32
C ALA A 653 14.94 6.71 19.04
N GLY A 654 16.15 6.75 19.51
CA GLY A 654 17.16 7.77 19.24
C GLY A 654 18.44 7.21 18.63
N ASN A 655 18.46 5.93 18.32
CA ASN A 655 19.64 5.21 17.83
C ASN A 655 19.48 4.84 16.34
N HIS A 656 19.12 5.81 15.49
CA HIS A 656 19.00 5.62 14.05
C HIS A 656 20.06 6.44 13.33
N GLU A 657 21.09 5.78 12.89
CA GLU A 657 22.18 6.41 12.16
C GLU A 657 22.05 6.21 10.65
N VAL A 658 22.51 7.16 9.87
CA VAL A 658 22.31 7.15 8.41
C VAL A 658 23.63 7.37 7.69
N SER A 659 23.73 6.82 6.45
CA SER A 659 24.83 7.14 5.55
C SER A 659 24.75 8.57 5.04
N PRO A 660 25.82 9.11 4.45
CA PRO A 660 25.72 10.25 3.54
C PRO A 660 24.69 9.99 2.43
N TRP A 661 24.11 11.07 1.88
CA TRP A 661 23.22 10.97 0.74
C TRP A 661 23.96 10.63 -0.55
N ILE A 662 23.42 9.68 -1.30
CA ILE A 662 23.90 9.24 -2.62
C ILE A 662 22.87 9.71 -3.65
N ILE A 663 23.30 10.40 -4.70
CA ILE A 663 22.41 10.89 -5.76
C ILE A 663 22.18 9.76 -6.75
N ILE A 664 20.91 9.46 -7.07
CA ILE A 664 20.53 8.52 -8.13
C ILE A 664 20.65 9.24 -9.47
N ASP A 665 21.83 9.22 -10.05
CA ASP A 665 22.19 9.88 -11.31
C ASP A 665 22.57 8.88 -12.42
N TRP A 666 22.03 7.66 -12.35
CA TRP A 666 22.22 6.60 -13.33
C TRP A 666 20.92 5.87 -13.64
N ILE A 667 20.87 5.21 -14.80
CA ILE A 667 19.82 4.26 -15.16
C ILE A 667 20.42 2.85 -15.16
N GLY A 668 19.62 1.84 -14.72
CA GLY A 668 20.05 0.43 -14.67
C GLY A 668 20.72 0.04 -13.36
N TRP A 669 21.15 -1.21 -13.28
CA TRP A 669 21.70 -1.79 -12.07
C TRP A 669 23.07 -1.23 -11.71
N LYS A 670 23.27 -0.86 -10.44
CA LYS A 670 24.53 -0.41 -9.86
C LYS A 670 24.62 -0.87 -8.41
N LEU A 671 25.81 -1.35 -7.99
CA LEU A 671 26.09 -1.62 -6.58
C LEU A 671 26.37 -0.32 -5.84
N VAL A 672 25.60 -0.05 -4.83
CA VAL A 672 25.72 1.12 -3.95
C VAL A 672 26.32 0.69 -2.62
N ASN A 673 27.32 1.41 -2.14
CA ASN A 673 28.10 1.06 -0.96
C ASN A 673 28.03 2.15 0.11
N TRP A 674 28.10 1.75 1.37
CA TRP A 674 28.44 2.61 2.50
C TRP A 674 29.60 1.99 3.28
N ASP A 675 30.78 2.58 3.17
CA ASP A 675 31.92 2.29 4.04
C ASP A 675 31.75 3.07 5.35
N MET A 676 31.17 2.41 6.35
CA MET A 676 30.79 3.05 7.61
C MET A 676 32.00 3.60 8.40
N VAL A 677 33.22 3.15 8.08
CA VAL A 677 34.45 3.66 8.70
C VAL A 677 34.96 4.92 7.99
N ASN A 678 34.91 4.93 6.64
CA ASN A 678 35.60 5.95 5.85
C ASN A 678 34.66 7.02 5.31
N ASP A 679 33.38 6.70 5.01
CA ASP A 679 32.42 7.66 4.46
C ASP A 679 31.76 8.55 5.53
N GLY A 680 31.88 8.16 6.80
CA GLY A 680 31.22 8.85 7.92
C GLY A 680 29.72 8.56 8.02
N THR A 681 29.08 9.25 8.98
CA THR A 681 27.63 9.18 9.23
C THR A 681 26.96 10.52 8.94
N GLY A 682 25.73 10.46 8.38
CA GLY A 682 24.83 11.59 8.32
C GLY A 682 24.05 11.73 9.64
N THR A 683 23.23 12.78 9.72
CA THR A 683 22.37 13.00 10.89
C THR A 683 20.90 12.83 10.53
N TRP A 684 20.16 12.13 11.40
CA TRP A 684 18.70 12.05 11.35
C TRP A 684 18.14 12.15 12.77
N ILE A 685 17.94 11.02 13.46
CA ILE A 685 17.46 10.97 14.86
C ILE A 685 18.44 10.24 15.81
N GLY A 686 19.61 9.90 15.31
CA GLY A 686 20.72 9.35 16.08
C GLY A 686 21.68 10.42 16.61
N ASP A 687 22.74 9.99 17.26
CA ASP A 687 23.77 10.86 17.83
C ASP A 687 24.98 11.09 16.90
N GLY A 688 24.99 10.49 15.73
CA GLY A 688 26.06 10.58 14.73
C GLY A 688 27.18 9.57 14.92
N ASN A 689 27.07 8.64 15.86
CA ASN A 689 28.06 7.61 16.12
C ASN A 689 27.48 6.22 15.87
N LEU A 690 28.26 5.33 15.30
CA LEU A 690 27.91 3.92 15.11
C LEU A 690 28.46 3.09 16.27
N ASP A 691 27.58 2.72 17.20
CA ASP A 691 27.95 2.02 18.43
C ASP A 691 27.46 0.57 18.45
N GLY A 692 28.26 -0.34 18.99
CA GLY A 692 27.89 -1.74 19.23
C GLY A 692 27.57 -2.52 17.94
N ASN A 693 26.57 -3.38 18.02
CA ASN A 693 26.04 -4.10 16.88
C ASN A 693 24.99 -3.24 16.16
N LEU A 694 24.99 -3.34 14.84
CA LEU A 694 24.10 -2.63 13.93
C LEU A 694 23.15 -3.61 13.26
N ARG A 695 22.01 -3.11 12.81
CA ARG A 695 21.11 -3.79 11.86
C ARG A 695 20.44 -2.77 10.95
N ILE A 696 19.97 -3.21 9.80
CA ILE A 696 19.20 -2.34 8.90
C ILE A 696 17.91 -1.88 9.58
N ASP A 697 17.64 -0.57 9.52
CA ASP A 697 16.35 0.02 9.87
C ASP A 697 15.51 0.26 8.61
N SER A 698 16.07 0.97 7.63
CA SER A 698 15.35 1.37 6.42
C SER A 698 16.29 1.78 5.30
N PHE A 699 15.74 1.84 4.10
CA PHE A 699 16.22 2.70 3.03
C PHE A 699 15.50 4.04 3.11
N GLN A 700 16.20 5.12 2.81
CA GLN A 700 15.60 6.45 2.80
C GLN A 700 15.83 7.13 1.46
N LEU A 701 14.76 7.77 0.95
CA LEU A 701 14.80 8.60 -0.26
C LEU A 701 14.39 10.02 0.10
N THR A 702 14.92 11.01 -0.63
CA THR A 702 14.48 12.39 -0.53
C THR A 702 14.55 13.11 -1.86
N TYR A 703 13.66 14.08 -2.04
CA TYR A 703 13.63 14.98 -3.16
C TYR A 703 14.73 16.06 -3.03
N GLY A 704 15.14 16.64 -4.13
CA GLY A 704 16.02 17.79 -4.17
C GLY A 704 15.64 18.73 -5.32
N GLU A 705 16.08 19.98 -5.28
CA GLU A 705 15.81 20.94 -6.35
C GLU A 705 16.29 20.40 -7.71
N ASN A 706 15.47 20.51 -8.73
CA ASN A 706 15.69 20.05 -10.12
C ASN A 706 15.70 18.51 -10.30
N ASN A 707 15.09 17.77 -9.40
CA ASN A 707 14.89 16.32 -9.55
C ASN A 707 13.58 16.03 -10.28
N SER A 708 13.47 14.81 -10.82
CA SER A 708 12.18 14.31 -11.29
C SER A 708 11.19 14.20 -10.14
N GLN A 709 9.96 14.65 -10.38
CA GLN A 709 8.89 14.57 -9.37
C GLN A 709 8.46 13.11 -9.13
N PHE A 710 8.51 12.29 -10.17
CA PHE A 710 8.13 10.89 -10.14
C PHE A 710 9.31 10.00 -10.53
N GLY A 711 9.33 8.78 -10.02
CA GLY A 711 10.33 7.81 -10.41
C GLY A 711 10.03 6.41 -9.88
N THR A 712 10.89 5.47 -10.30
CA THR A 712 10.80 4.07 -9.91
C THR A 712 12.18 3.51 -9.69
N LEU A 713 12.41 2.89 -8.53
CA LEU A 713 13.64 2.20 -8.19
C LEU A 713 13.36 0.73 -7.94
N TYR A 714 14.37 -0.14 -8.21
CA TYR A 714 14.32 -1.56 -7.85
C TYR A 714 15.54 -1.91 -7.01
N PHE A 715 15.32 -2.81 -6.04
CA PHE A 715 16.32 -3.26 -5.08
C PHE A 715 16.49 -4.76 -5.07
#